data_9f36ea35ad3880fe6d393c0866749cf5
#
_entry.id   9f36ea35ad3880fe6d393c0866749cf5
#
_cell.length_a   1.000
_cell.length_b   1.000
_cell.length_c   1.000
_cell.angle_alpha   90.00
_cell.angle_beta   90.00
_cell.angle_gamma   90.00
#
_symmetry.space_group_name_H-M   'P 1'
#
loop_
_entity.id
_entity.type
_entity.pdbx_description
1 polymer ?
#
loop_
_entity_poly.entity_id
_entity_poly.type
_entity_poly.pdbx_seq_one_letter_code
_entity_poly.pdbx_strand_id
1 'polypeptide(L)'
;MNFGHFDDANKEYVITTPDTPLPWINYLGSQDFFTLISNTCGGYSFYRDAKLLRLTRYRYNNLPADSNGKYYYIKDGDTVWNPGAMPTRTPLDVYECRHGLGYSRFHGEKNGLAADLLAFVPVDTACEINKLTLRNNSDKVKEISLFSYVEFCLWNAVDDMTNYQRNLSTGEVEIIGSTIYHKTEYRERRNHYSFFTVNTPVDGFDTSRDEFLGLGRGNNAPIVVEEGKSHNSVASGWYPIASQQINVSLAPGEEKEYVFLLGYCENPKDDKWEALNVIKKEPAKKIMEKFETSEQVNEAFAILNTYWDDLLSRYHVESKDPHVNRMANIWNQYQCMVTFNMSRSASYYESGTGRGMGFRDSCQDLLGFVHLIPERARERILDIAATQFEDGSAYHQYQPLTKQGNLDIGSGFNDDPLWLIAAVAAYLKETGDYSILDEMVAFDCHMEKAAPLFEHLRRSFKYSRTHLGPHKLPLIGRADWNDCLNLNCFSNEPGESFQTTGPSEGPVAESVFIAGMYVKYGNEFAEICRRVGKEEDAAIAQKAVEEMYQAVLDAGWDGEWFLRAYDATSQKVGSHECEEGQIFIEPQGFCIIAGIGVKEGLAKKALDSVKERLDTKYGIMLHQPAYTRYYLNLGEISSYPPGYKENAGIFCHNNPWISIAETVIGRGNRAFEIYKKTCPSYIENISEIHRTEPYVYSQMIAGRDAARHGEAKNSWLTGTAAWTFVNLSQAILGVQPSYDGLSIDPCIPEGFGDFTLTRRFRGATYYFDVKNPNNVEKGVAYLEVDGKHVDGNVVPVEDGKTEYHVTVHME
;
A
#
# COMPACT_ATOMS: atom_id res chain seq x y z
N MET A 1 4.78 -1.64 -26.74
CA MET A 1 3.33 -1.40 -26.99
C MET A 1 2.85 -0.45 -25.91
N ASN A 2 2.12 0.59 -26.26
CA ASN A 2 1.60 1.52 -25.27
C ASN A 2 0.18 1.07 -24.88
N PHE A 3 -0.05 0.71 -23.62
CA PHE A 3 -1.34 0.22 -23.13
C PHE A 3 -2.26 1.35 -22.63
N GLY A 4 -1.70 2.55 -22.48
CA GLY A 4 -2.41 3.71 -21.95
C GLY A 4 -1.52 4.94 -21.86
N HIS A 5 -1.97 5.94 -21.11
CA HIS A 5 -1.25 7.20 -20.88
C HIS A 5 -1.76 7.93 -19.64
N PHE A 6 -0.95 8.82 -19.09
CA PHE A 6 -1.35 9.72 -18.01
C PHE A 6 -2.21 10.88 -18.54
N ASP A 7 -3.27 11.19 -17.82
CA ASP A 7 -4.07 12.42 -17.94
C ASP A 7 -3.90 13.24 -16.65
N ASP A 8 -2.84 14.05 -16.61
CA ASP A 8 -2.49 14.81 -15.40
C ASP A 8 -3.55 15.86 -15.04
N ALA A 9 -4.28 16.39 -16.01
CA ALA A 9 -5.31 17.39 -15.78
C ALA A 9 -6.50 16.82 -15.00
N ASN A 10 -6.84 15.57 -15.26
CA ASN A 10 -7.92 14.88 -14.57
C ASN A 10 -7.42 13.97 -13.44
N LYS A 11 -6.09 13.88 -13.23
CA LYS A 11 -5.45 12.98 -12.26
C LYS A 11 -5.85 11.51 -12.49
N GLU A 12 -5.84 11.10 -13.75
CA GLU A 12 -6.23 9.75 -14.21
C GLU A 12 -5.08 9.06 -14.95
N TYR A 13 -5.10 7.72 -14.92
CA TYR A 13 -4.40 6.91 -15.89
C TYR A 13 -5.42 6.27 -16.83
N VAL A 14 -5.25 6.52 -18.13
CA VAL A 14 -6.17 6.08 -19.19
C VAL A 14 -5.62 4.81 -19.82
N ILE A 15 -6.37 3.71 -19.75
CA ILE A 15 -6.04 2.40 -20.32
C ILE A 15 -6.88 2.21 -21.58
N THR A 16 -6.24 1.98 -22.71
CA THR A 16 -6.89 1.97 -24.04
C THR A 16 -7.09 0.57 -24.64
N THR A 17 -6.75 -0.47 -23.87
CA THR A 17 -6.95 -1.87 -24.24
C THR A 17 -7.29 -2.73 -23.01
N PRO A 18 -8.22 -3.68 -23.13
CA PRO A 18 -8.47 -4.63 -22.03
C PRO A 18 -7.33 -5.64 -21.83
N ASP A 19 -6.46 -5.82 -22.85
CA ASP A 19 -5.39 -6.82 -22.88
C ASP A 19 -4.09 -6.27 -22.32
N THR A 20 -4.11 -5.80 -21.06
CA THR A 20 -2.92 -5.39 -20.31
C THR A 20 -2.08 -6.61 -19.90
N PRO A 21 -0.74 -6.47 -19.67
CA PRO A 21 0.13 -7.60 -19.33
C PRO A 21 -0.26 -8.36 -18.07
N LEU A 22 -0.88 -7.67 -17.12
CA LEU A 22 -1.51 -8.16 -15.88
C LEU A 22 -2.80 -7.36 -15.70
N PRO A 23 -3.75 -7.80 -14.86
CA PRO A 23 -4.84 -6.91 -14.47
C PRO A 23 -4.26 -5.63 -13.84
N TRP A 24 -4.57 -4.46 -14.39
CA TRP A 24 -4.16 -3.18 -13.83
C TRP A 24 -5.28 -2.64 -12.95
N ILE A 25 -5.01 -2.53 -11.66
CA ILE A 25 -6.04 -2.31 -10.65
C ILE A 25 -6.05 -0.91 -10.07
N ASN A 26 -7.14 -0.60 -9.39
CA ASN A 26 -7.29 0.55 -8.52
C ASN A 26 -7.92 0.12 -7.18
N TYR A 27 -7.59 0.87 -6.12
CA TYR A 27 -8.21 0.73 -4.80
C TYR A 27 -9.18 1.89 -4.58
N LEU A 28 -10.46 1.58 -4.37
CA LEU A 28 -11.49 2.56 -4.06
C LEU A 28 -11.79 2.54 -2.57
N GLY A 29 -12.07 3.69 -1.99
CA GLY A 29 -12.37 3.84 -0.56
C GLY A 29 -11.20 4.44 0.23
N SER A 30 -11.50 4.97 1.39
CA SER A 30 -10.54 5.73 2.18
C SER A 30 -10.55 5.44 3.69
N GLN A 31 -11.60 4.84 4.24
CA GLN A 31 -11.78 4.60 5.68
C GLN A 31 -12.17 3.18 6.04
N ASP A 32 -13.42 2.79 5.82
CA ASP A 32 -13.97 1.52 6.27
C ASP A 32 -14.41 0.60 5.13
N PHE A 33 -14.99 1.15 4.07
CA PHE A 33 -15.46 0.36 2.93
C PHE A 33 -14.48 0.50 1.77
N PHE A 34 -14.07 -0.64 1.22
CA PHE A 34 -13.08 -0.68 0.15
C PHE A 34 -13.49 -1.62 -0.97
N THR A 35 -13.06 -1.25 -2.18
CA THR A 35 -13.20 -2.08 -3.38
C THR A 35 -11.86 -2.10 -4.13
N LEU A 36 -11.43 -3.29 -4.54
CA LEU A 36 -10.38 -3.46 -5.53
C LEU A 36 -11.07 -3.69 -6.87
N ILE A 37 -10.64 -2.97 -7.90
CA ILE A 37 -11.21 -3.09 -9.24
C ILE A 37 -10.11 -3.05 -10.29
N SER A 38 -10.16 -4.01 -11.24
CA SER A 38 -9.22 -4.04 -12.36
C SER A 38 -9.73 -3.24 -13.56
N ASN A 39 -8.86 -3.05 -14.54
CA ASN A 39 -9.23 -2.44 -15.83
C ASN A 39 -10.34 -3.21 -16.57
N THR A 40 -10.66 -4.43 -16.17
CA THR A 40 -11.73 -5.26 -16.76
C THR A 40 -12.86 -5.58 -15.78
N CYS A 41 -13.04 -4.76 -14.71
CA CYS A 41 -14.07 -4.92 -13.67
C CYS A 41 -13.90 -6.15 -12.77
N GLY A 42 -12.74 -6.82 -12.78
CA GLY A 42 -12.42 -7.86 -11.79
C GLY A 42 -12.15 -7.25 -10.41
N GLY A 43 -12.27 -8.05 -9.36
CA GLY A 43 -11.99 -7.61 -8.01
C GLY A 43 -13.08 -7.92 -6.99
N TYR A 44 -12.98 -7.30 -5.80
CA TYR A 44 -13.88 -7.56 -4.69
C TYR A 44 -14.04 -6.37 -3.76
N SER A 45 -15.10 -6.40 -2.96
CA SER A 45 -15.42 -5.37 -1.97
C SER A 45 -15.44 -5.97 -0.57
N PHE A 46 -15.04 -5.17 0.43
CA PHE A 46 -15.04 -5.58 1.83
C PHE A 46 -15.22 -4.37 2.77
N TYR A 47 -15.58 -4.67 4.01
CA TYR A 47 -15.69 -3.69 5.09
C TYR A 47 -14.61 -3.94 6.13
N ARG A 48 -13.71 -2.99 6.37
CA ARG A 48 -12.58 -3.00 7.32
C ARG A 48 -11.56 -4.14 7.14
N ASP A 49 -12.02 -5.37 6.93
CA ASP A 49 -11.17 -6.55 6.87
C ASP A 49 -11.52 -7.43 5.67
N ALA A 50 -10.59 -7.58 4.74
CA ALA A 50 -10.78 -8.36 3.51
C ALA A 50 -10.84 -9.88 3.76
N LYS A 51 -10.44 -10.37 4.93
CA LYS A 51 -10.46 -11.79 5.29
C LYS A 51 -11.79 -12.20 5.95
N LEU A 52 -12.30 -11.37 6.87
CA LEU A 52 -13.41 -11.70 7.75
C LEU A 52 -14.72 -10.97 7.45
N LEU A 53 -14.65 -9.83 6.72
CA LEU A 53 -15.80 -9.02 6.33
C LEU A 53 -15.82 -8.74 4.81
N ARG A 54 -15.46 -9.74 4.01
CA ARG A 54 -15.54 -9.68 2.55
C ARG A 54 -16.99 -9.80 2.08
N LEU A 55 -17.44 -8.86 1.27
CA LEU A 55 -18.79 -8.83 0.72
C LEU A 55 -18.89 -9.69 -0.54
N THR A 56 -17.98 -9.45 -1.51
CA THR A 56 -18.05 -10.09 -2.82
C THR A 56 -16.96 -11.11 -3.00
N ARG A 57 -17.26 -12.12 -3.78
CA ARG A 57 -16.37 -13.24 -4.05
C ARG A 57 -15.29 -12.87 -5.04
N TYR A 58 -14.05 -13.28 -4.74
CA TYR A 58 -12.92 -13.26 -5.66
C TYR A 58 -11.99 -14.43 -5.34
N ARG A 59 -11.64 -15.22 -6.36
CA ARG A 59 -10.64 -16.28 -6.25
C ARG A 59 -9.38 -15.89 -7.01
N TYR A 60 -8.27 -15.93 -6.31
CA TYR A 60 -6.95 -15.75 -6.92
C TYR A 60 -6.63 -16.95 -7.81
N ASN A 61 -5.82 -16.72 -8.84
CA ASN A 61 -5.37 -17.75 -9.79
C ASN A 61 -6.47 -18.46 -10.56
N ASN A 62 -7.61 -17.82 -10.77
CA ASN A 62 -8.65 -18.32 -11.67
C ASN A 62 -8.19 -18.26 -13.13
N LEU A 63 -8.78 -19.13 -13.96
CA LEU A 63 -8.63 -19.11 -15.42
C LEU A 63 -10.00 -18.93 -16.09
N PRO A 64 -10.13 -17.96 -17.00
CA PRO A 64 -9.16 -16.91 -17.32
C PRO A 64 -8.88 -16.01 -16.10
N ALA A 65 -7.70 -15.42 -16.08
CA ALA A 65 -7.34 -14.50 -15.01
C ALA A 65 -8.35 -13.34 -14.92
N ASP A 66 -8.57 -12.83 -13.70
CA ASP A 66 -9.46 -11.69 -13.45
C ASP A 66 -10.94 -11.93 -13.82
N SER A 67 -11.41 -13.17 -13.70
CA SER A 67 -12.77 -13.56 -14.09
C SER A 67 -13.84 -13.42 -13.02
N ASN A 68 -13.51 -12.94 -11.81
CA ASN A 68 -14.44 -12.64 -10.75
C ASN A 68 -14.51 -11.14 -10.49
N GLY A 69 -15.70 -10.58 -10.49
CA GLY A 69 -15.93 -9.15 -10.29
C GLY A 69 -17.42 -8.82 -10.20
N LYS A 70 -17.73 -7.54 -10.38
CA LYS A 70 -19.09 -7.02 -10.49
C LYS A 70 -19.35 -6.68 -11.95
N TYR A 71 -20.37 -7.27 -12.56
CA TYR A 71 -20.57 -7.20 -14.00
C TYR A 71 -21.95 -6.68 -14.36
N TYR A 72 -21.99 -5.97 -15.49
CA TYR A 72 -23.20 -5.47 -16.14
C TYR A 72 -23.21 -6.05 -17.57
N TYR A 73 -24.08 -7.04 -17.79
CA TYR A 73 -24.23 -7.66 -19.11
C TYR A 73 -25.25 -6.86 -19.91
N ILE A 74 -24.91 -6.51 -21.12
CA ILE A 74 -25.77 -5.83 -22.08
C ILE A 74 -26.06 -6.79 -23.20
N LYS A 75 -27.34 -7.18 -23.34
CA LYS A 75 -27.81 -7.99 -24.44
C LYS A 75 -28.53 -7.13 -25.47
N ASP A 76 -27.95 -7.00 -26.66
CA ASP A 76 -28.50 -6.29 -27.81
C ASP A 76 -28.68 -7.29 -28.96
N GLY A 77 -29.89 -7.77 -29.15
CA GLY A 77 -30.20 -8.89 -30.05
C GLY A 77 -29.46 -10.17 -29.62
N ASP A 78 -28.64 -10.72 -30.49
CA ASP A 78 -27.81 -11.91 -30.22
C ASP A 78 -26.44 -11.56 -29.62
N THR A 79 -26.11 -10.26 -29.51
CA THR A 79 -24.82 -9.82 -28.98
C THR A 79 -24.91 -9.58 -27.48
N VAL A 80 -24.04 -10.24 -26.70
CA VAL A 80 -23.88 -10.01 -25.25
C VAL A 80 -22.48 -9.45 -25.00
N TRP A 81 -22.39 -8.35 -24.27
CA TRP A 81 -21.12 -7.69 -23.97
C TRP A 81 -21.14 -6.98 -22.61
N ASN A 82 -19.97 -6.53 -22.17
CA ASN A 82 -19.81 -5.80 -20.90
C ASN A 82 -18.97 -4.53 -21.15
N PRO A 83 -19.21 -3.40 -20.43
CA PRO A 83 -18.43 -2.17 -20.60
C PRO A 83 -16.94 -2.34 -20.32
N GLY A 84 -16.56 -3.20 -19.36
CA GLY A 84 -15.18 -3.54 -19.03
C GLY A 84 -14.60 -4.72 -19.83
N ALA A 85 -15.22 -5.14 -20.92
CA ALA A 85 -14.83 -6.27 -21.78
C ALA A 85 -14.97 -7.66 -21.15
N MET A 86 -14.62 -7.84 -19.87
CA MET A 86 -14.83 -9.08 -19.12
C MET A 86 -16.23 -9.10 -18.50
N PRO A 87 -16.82 -10.27 -18.22
CA PRO A 87 -16.26 -11.61 -18.44
C PRO A 87 -16.60 -12.22 -19.81
N THR A 88 -17.48 -11.57 -20.62
CA THR A 88 -17.90 -12.11 -21.93
C THR A 88 -16.77 -12.16 -22.95
N ARG A 89 -15.78 -11.28 -22.85
CA ARG A 89 -14.68 -11.10 -23.80
C ARG A 89 -15.15 -10.83 -25.25
N THR A 90 -16.39 -10.34 -25.39
CA THR A 90 -16.90 -9.88 -26.68
C THR A 90 -16.06 -8.68 -27.13
N PRO A 91 -15.47 -8.71 -28.33
CA PRO A 91 -14.67 -7.59 -28.81
C PRO A 91 -15.52 -6.32 -28.91
N LEU A 92 -15.08 -5.26 -28.22
CA LEU A 92 -15.71 -3.95 -28.25
C LEU A 92 -15.26 -3.15 -29.48
N ASP A 93 -16.10 -2.24 -29.96
CA ASP A 93 -15.75 -1.29 -31.01
C ASP A 93 -14.91 -0.15 -30.46
N VAL A 94 -15.18 0.25 -29.19
CA VAL A 94 -14.37 1.18 -28.38
C VAL A 94 -14.23 0.60 -26.97
N TYR A 95 -13.05 0.70 -26.40
CA TYR A 95 -12.78 0.37 -25.01
C TYR A 95 -11.84 1.42 -24.39
N GLU A 96 -12.21 1.93 -23.23
CA GLU A 96 -11.37 2.78 -22.41
C GLU A 96 -11.66 2.51 -20.92
N CYS A 97 -10.61 2.41 -20.11
CA CYS A 97 -10.70 2.42 -18.66
C CYS A 97 -9.88 3.57 -18.12
N ARG A 98 -10.44 4.35 -17.19
CA ARG A 98 -9.78 5.44 -16.48
C ARG A 98 -9.72 5.13 -15.00
N HIS A 99 -8.53 4.94 -14.46
CA HIS A 99 -8.32 4.85 -13.02
C HIS A 99 -7.96 6.23 -12.48
N GLY A 100 -8.81 6.75 -11.60
CA GLY A 100 -8.62 8.02 -10.89
C GLY A 100 -8.50 7.82 -9.39
N LEU A 101 -8.51 8.92 -8.64
CA LEU A 101 -8.30 8.91 -7.19
C LEU A 101 -9.59 8.48 -6.46
N GLY A 102 -9.65 7.22 -6.05
CA GLY A 102 -10.81 6.64 -5.37
C GLY A 102 -11.99 6.28 -6.28
N TYR A 103 -11.79 6.29 -7.58
CA TYR A 103 -12.80 5.90 -8.57
C TYR A 103 -12.18 5.24 -9.80
N SER A 104 -13.03 4.53 -10.57
CA SER A 104 -12.69 4.02 -11.92
C SER A 104 -13.85 4.25 -12.86
N ARG A 105 -13.53 4.55 -14.11
CA ARG A 105 -14.51 4.71 -15.21
C ARG A 105 -14.21 3.70 -16.31
N PHE A 106 -15.28 3.16 -16.88
CA PHE A 106 -15.20 2.26 -18.03
C PHE A 106 -16.10 2.81 -19.12
N HIS A 107 -15.56 2.93 -20.30
CA HIS A 107 -16.32 3.28 -21.50
C HIS A 107 -16.19 2.14 -22.52
N GLY A 108 -17.33 1.58 -22.89
CA GLY A 108 -17.41 0.55 -23.92
C GLY A 108 -18.43 0.90 -24.97
N GLU A 109 -18.13 0.62 -26.25
CA GLU A 109 -19.10 0.72 -27.35
C GLU A 109 -19.19 -0.59 -28.09
N LYS A 110 -20.44 -0.95 -28.47
CA LYS A 110 -20.71 -2.09 -29.32
C LYS A 110 -21.95 -1.84 -30.17
N ASN A 111 -21.84 -2.02 -31.50
CA ASN A 111 -22.96 -1.93 -32.43
C ASN A 111 -23.74 -0.60 -32.33
N GLY A 112 -23.06 0.53 -32.07
CA GLY A 112 -23.69 1.83 -31.94
C GLY A 112 -24.39 2.05 -30.57
N LEU A 113 -24.19 1.19 -29.60
CA LEU A 113 -24.59 1.41 -28.22
C LEU A 113 -23.35 1.68 -27.35
N ALA A 114 -23.35 2.78 -26.63
CA ALA A 114 -22.31 3.14 -25.68
C ALA A 114 -22.77 2.87 -24.25
N ALA A 115 -21.84 2.44 -23.41
CA ALA A 115 -22.05 2.25 -21.96
C ALA A 115 -20.88 2.85 -21.18
N ASP A 116 -21.22 3.78 -20.28
CA ASP A 116 -20.30 4.43 -19.36
C ASP A 116 -20.60 3.97 -17.94
N LEU A 117 -19.63 3.35 -17.29
CA LEU A 117 -19.72 2.88 -15.91
C LEU A 117 -18.76 3.67 -15.02
N LEU A 118 -19.29 4.41 -14.04
CA LEU A 118 -18.53 5.05 -12.98
C LEU A 118 -18.65 4.24 -11.69
N ALA A 119 -17.54 3.71 -11.17
CA ALA A 119 -17.45 2.98 -9.92
C ALA A 119 -16.66 3.79 -8.88
N PHE A 120 -17.23 4.03 -7.71
CA PHE A 120 -16.52 4.70 -6.60
C PHE A 120 -17.12 4.35 -5.23
N VAL A 121 -16.38 4.66 -4.17
CA VAL A 121 -16.82 4.56 -2.78
C VAL A 121 -16.94 5.98 -2.23
N PRO A 122 -18.13 6.43 -1.77
CA PRO A 122 -18.29 7.75 -1.18
C PRO A 122 -17.50 7.87 0.13
N VAL A 123 -17.09 9.10 0.47
CA VAL A 123 -16.15 9.34 1.59
C VAL A 123 -16.68 8.90 2.94
N ASP A 124 -17.99 9.04 3.19
CA ASP A 124 -18.63 8.91 4.50
C ASP A 124 -19.66 7.77 4.60
N THR A 125 -19.76 6.91 3.59
CA THR A 125 -20.83 5.91 3.55
C THR A 125 -20.28 4.52 3.16
N ALA A 126 -20.66 3.48 3.90
CA ALA A 126 -20.20 2.11 3.68
C ALA A 126 -20.92 1.45 2.51
N CYS A 127 -20.71 1.94 1.32
CA CYS A 127 -21.21 1.35 0.08
C CYS A 127 -20.31 1.67 -1.12
N GLU A 128 -20.44 0.85 -2.14
CA GLU A 128 -19.90 1.14 -3.48
C GLU A 128 -21.06 1.59 -4.37
N ILE A 129 -20.81 2.65 -5.14
CA ILE A 129 -21.73 3.19 -6.13
C ILE A 129 -21.23 2.83 -7.52
N ASN A 130 -22.10 2.26 -8.33
CA ASN A 130 -21.86 1.98 -9.74
C ASN A 130 -22.96 2.70 -10.56
N LYS A 131 -22.61 3.84 -11.17
CA LYS A 131 -23.48 4.59 -12.05
C LYS A 131 -23.23 4.16 -13.47
N LEU A 132 -24.24 3.51 -14.09
CA LEU A 132 -24.20 3.05 -15.47
C LEU A 132 -25.04 3.97 -16.35
N THR A 133 -24.43 4.53 -17.39
CA THR A 133 -25.11 5.34 -18.40
C THR A 133 -25.12 4.59 -19.73
N LEU A 134 -26.27 4.39 -20.31
CA LEU A 134 -26.44 3.78 -21.64
C LEU A 134 -26.90 4.84 -22.65
N ARG A 135 -26.24 4.92 -23.80
CA ARG A 135 -26.54 5.84 -24.88
C ARG A 135 -26.66 5.13 -26.22
N ASN A 136 -27.73 5.39 -26.94
CA ASN A 136 -27.91 4.90 -28.29
C ASN A 136 -27.31 5.89 -29.31
N ASN A 137 -26.13 5.56 -29.84
CA ASN A 137 -25.44 6.33 -30.89
C ASN A 137 -25.84 5.89 -32.31
N SER A 138 -26.77 4.93 -32.46
CA SER A 138 -27.25 4.44 -33.76
C SER A 138 -28.45 5.27 -34.27
N ASP A 139 -28.85 5.03 -35.50
CA ASP A 139 -30.00 5.65 -36.14
C ASP A 139 -31.34 4.88 -35.96
N LYS A 140 -31.31 3.79 -35.13
CA LYS A 140 -32.47 2.94 -34.87
C LYS A 140 -32.75 2.83 -33.38
N VAL A 141 -34.00 2.55 -33.05
CA VAL A 141 -34.36 2.21 -31.68
C VAL A 141 -33.63 0.93 -31.26
N LYS A 142 -33.05 0.93 -30.07
CA LYS A 142 -32.41 -0.20 -29.44
C LYS A 142 -33.29 -0.78 -28.35
N GLU A 143 -33.62 -2.07 -28.45
CA GLU A 143 -34.28 -2.85 -27.40
C GLU A 143 -33.24 -3.76 -26.77
N ILE A 144 -32.84 -3.49 -25.55
CA ILE A 144 -31.79 -4.21 -24.86
C ILE A 144 -32.28 -4.77 -23.53
N SER A 145 -31.62 -5.83 -23.07
CA SER A 145 -31.78 -6.33 -21.70
C SER A 145 -30.46 -6.14 -20.96
N LEU A 146 -30.53 -5.40 -19.85
CA LEU A 146 -29.43 -5.19 -18.92
C LEU A 146 -29.55 -6.16 -17.76
N PHE A 147 -28.45 -6.86 -17.42
CA PHE A 147 -28.34 -7.74 -16.24
C PHE A 147 -27.18 -7.32 -15.37
N SER A 148 -27.44 -7.00 -14.11
CA SER A 148 -26.39 -6.85 -13.11
C SER A 148 -25.95 -8.21 -12.58
N TYR A 149 -24.72 -8.31 -12.03
CA TYR A 149 -24.23 -9.54 -11.40
C TYR A 149 -23.23 -9.22 -10.28
N VAL A 150 -23.53 -9.72 -9.08
CA VAL A 150 -22.66 -9.71 -7.90
C VAL A 150 -22.75 -11.06 -7.22
N GLU A 151 -21.63 -11.69 -6.89
CA GLU A 151 -21.58 -12.95 -6.14
C GLU A 151 -21.08 -12.70 -4.71
N PHE A 152 -21.86 -13.12 -3.69
CA PHE A 152 -21.54 -12.89 -2.28
C PHE A 152 -20.53 -13.90 -1.74
N CYS A 153 -19.57 -13.42 -0.96
CA CYS A 153 -18.49 -14.21 -0.36
C CYS A 153 -18.90 -14.92 0.95
N LEU A 154 -20.01 -14.57 1.58
CA LEU A 154 -20.39 -15.05 2.91
C LEU A 154 -19.35 -14.70 3.99
N TRP A 155 -18.70 -13.56 3.85
CA TRP A 155 -17.78 -12.90 4.79
C TRP A 155 -16.38 -13.51 4.91
N ASN A 156 -16.25 -14.84 4.95
CA ASN A 156 -14.96 -15.51 5.16
C ASN A 156 -14.26 -15.80 3.83
N ALA A 157 -13.24 -14.99 3.54
CA ALA A 157 -12.47 -15.12 2.29
C ALA A 157 -11.61 -16.40 2.24
N VAL A 158 -11.14 -16.90 3.39
CA VAL A 158 -10.34 -18.14 3.42
C VAL A 158 -11.23 -19.34 3.09
N ASP A 159 -12.45 -19.40 3.64
CA ASP A 159 -13.41 -20.43 3.30
C ASP A 159 -13.74 -20.41 1.79
N ASP A 160 -13.96 -19.21 1.22
CA ASP A 160 -14.18 -19.05 -0.22
C ASP A 160 -13.01 -19.54 -1.07
N MET A 161 -11.76 -19.29 -0.63
CA MET A 161 -10.57 -19.67 -1.39
C MET A 161 -10.20 -21.15 -1.27
N THR A 162 -10.45 -21.77 -0.12
CA THR A 162 -9.94 -23.11 0.22
C THR A 162 -10.95 -24.23 0.01
N ASN A 163 -12.25 -23.95 0.13
CA ASN A 163 -13.30 -24.96 -0.03
C ASN A 163 -13.97 -24.83 -1.39
N TYR A 164 -14.34 -25.99 -1.98
CA TYR A 164 -15.04 -26.02 -3.24
C TYR A 164 -16.35 -25.22 -3.14
N GLN A 165 -16.42 -24.13 -3.92
CA GLN A 165 -17.58 -23.25 -4.01
C GLN A 165 -18.23 -22.90 -2.65
N ARG A 166 -17.42 -22.66 -1.60
CA ARG A 166 -17.89 -22.38 -0.23
C ARG A 166 -18.84 -23.48 0.31
N ASN A 167 -18.50 -24.71 0.07
CA ASN A 167 -19.34 -25.86 0.41
C ASN A 167 -19.75 -25.94 1.89
N LEU A 168 -18.95 -25.33 2.79
CA LEU A 168 -19.21 -25.30 4.23
C LEU A 168 -19.92 -24.04 4.70
N SER A 169 -20.12 -23.04 3.83
CA SER A 169 -20.75 -21.76 4.16
C SER A 169 -22.13 -21.65 3.51
N THR A 170 -23.10 -21.16 4.27
CA THR A 170 -24.48 -20.98 3.82
C THR A 170 -24.97 -19.57 4.10
N GLY A 171 -25.94 -19.11 3.32
CA GLY A 171 -26.55 -17.79 3.49
C GLY A 171 -27.98 -17.77 3.00
N GLU A 172 -28.67 -16.68 3.29
CA GLU A 172 -30.07 -16.45 2.86
C GLU A 172 -30.16 -15.06 2.23
N VAL A 173 -31.11 -14.94 1.31
CA VAL A 173 -31.44 -13.65 0.69
C VAL A 173 -32.86 -13.25 1.02
N GLU A 174 -33.12 -11.96 1.11
CA GLU A 174 -34.45 -11.36 1.11
C GLU A 174 -34.53 -10.41 -0.08
N ILE A 175 -35.66 -10.46 -0.82
CA ILE A 175 -35.87 -9.61 -1.99
C ILE A 175 -37.05 -8.69 -1.72
N ILE A 176 -36.86 -7.38 -1.83
CA ILE A 176 -37.91 -6.35 -1.67
C ILE A 176 -37.75 -5.34 -2.81
N GLY A 177 -38.70 -5.34 -3.75
CA GLY A 177 -38.60 -4.48 -4.93
C GLY A 177 -37.30 -4.75 -5.73
N SER A 178 -36.52 -3.72 -5.94
CA SER A 178 -35.24 -3.80 -6.66
C SER A 178 -34.05 -4.14 -5.75
N THR A 179 -34.27 -4.43 -4.48
CA THR A 179 -33.20 -4.65 -3.50
C THR A 179 -33.11 -6.12 -3.08
N ILE A 180 -31.91 -6.66 -3.13
CA ILE A 180 -31.56 -8.01 -2.69
C ILE A 180 -30.67 -7.87 -1.46
N TYR A 181 -31.14 -8.37 -0.31
CA TYR A 181 -30.41 -8.37 0.96
C TYR A 181 -29.80 -9.74 1.19
N HIS A 182 -28.54 -9.77 1.55
CA HIS A 182 -27.81 -10.98 1.86
C HIS A 182 -27.58 -11.10 3.36
N LYS A 183 -28.10 -12.17 3.97
CA LYS A 183 -27.90 -12.54 5.38
C LYS A 183 -26.95 -13.70 5.48
N THR A 184 -26.27 -13.80 6.61
CA THR A 184 -25.36 -14.91 6.88
C THR A 184 -26.07 -16.07 7.58
N GLU A 185 -25.49 -17.26 7.51
CA GLU A 185 -25.98 -18.49 8.11
C GLU A 185 -26.02 -18.49 9.65
N TYR A 186 -25.20 -17.65 10.31
CA TYR A 186 -25.08 -17.61 11.78
C TYR A 186 -25.97 -16.52 12.37
N ARG A 187 -27.28 -16.64 12.20
CA ARG A 187 -28.28 -15.64 12.59
C ARG A 187 -28.12 -15.10 14.00
N GLU A 188 -27.88 -15.97 14.97
CA GLU A 188 -27.78 -15.56 16.38
C GLU A 188 -26.49 -14.86 16.72
N ARG A 189 -25.43 -15.13 15.99
CA ARG A 189 -24.09 -14.58 16.27
C ARG A 189 -23.74 -13.35 15.45
N ARG A 190 -24.32 -13.20 14.27
CA ARG A 190 -24.03 -12.09 13.36
C ARG A 190 -25.14 -11.05 13.36
N ASN A 191 -24.77 -9.78 13.27
CA ASN A 191 -25.70 -8.64 13.23
C ASN A 191 -25.53 -7.79 11.97
N HIS A 192 -24.60 -8.16 11.11
CA HIS A 192 -24.33 -7.46 9.84
C HIS A 192 -24.91 -8.20 8.65
N TYR A 193 -25.17 -7.43 7.60
CA TYR A 193 -25.66 -7.91 6.32
C TYR A 193 -25.17 -7.00 5.19
N SER A 194 -25.27 -7.47 3.96
CA SER A 194 -25.03 -6.68 2.75
C SER A 194 -26.30 -6.54 1.95
N PHE A 195 -26.35 -5.54 1.07
CA PHE A 195 -27.44 -5.38 0.11
C PHE A 195 -26.89 -4.97 -1.25
N PHE A 196 -27.63 -5.33 -2.30
CA PHE A 196 -27.40 -4.85 -3.65
C PHE A 196 -28.72 -4.35 -4.24
N THR A 197 -28.74 -3.14 -4.78
CA THR A 197 -29.96 -2.49 -5.27
C THR A 197 -29.71 -1.68 -6.52
N VAL A 198 -30.79 -1.33 -7.24
CA VAL A 198 -30.79 -0.34 -8.32
C VAL A 198 -31.96 0.64 -8.11
N ASN A 199 -31.78 1.88 -8.53
CA ASN A 199 -32.73 2.99 -8.33
C ASN A 199 -33.92 2.99 -9.29
N THR A 200 -34.24 1.87 -9.92
CA THR A 200 -35.38 1.71 -10.82
C THR A 200 -36.11 0.39 -10.56
N PRO A 201 -37.38 0.26 -10.85
CA PRO A 201 -38.05 -1.03 -10.86
C PRO A 201 -37.38 -2.02 -11.82
N VAL A 202 -37.29 -3.28 -11.42
CA VAL A 202 -36.68 -4.34 -12.21
C VAL A 202 -37.77 -5.24 -12.85
N ASP A 203 -37.46 -5.77 -14.05
CA ASP A 203 -38.34 -6.69 -14.79
C ASP A 203 -38.18 -8.14 -14.30
N GLY A 204 -37.05 -8.44 -13.63
CA GLY A 204 -36.79 -9.75 -13.08
C GLY A 204 -35.50 -9.73 -12.22
N PHE A 205 -35.27 -10.82 -11.52
CA PHE A 205 -34.10 -11.00 -10.68
C PHE A 205 -33.65 -12.45 -10.65
N ASP A 206 -32.42 -12.71 -10.24
CA ASP A 206 -31.91 -14.03 -9.87
C ASP A 206 -31.00 -13.92 -8.67
N THR A 207 -31.15 -14.80 -7.70
CA THR A 207 -30.31 -14.89 -6.52
C THR A 207 -29.62 -16.24 -6.36
N SER A 208 -29.97 -17.23 -7.19
CA SER A 208 -29.29 -18.53 -7.28
C SER A 208 -28.25 -18.50 -8.38
N ARG A 209 -26.97 -18.74 -8.02
CA ARG A 209 -25.86 -18.80 -8.96
C ARG A 209 -26.06 -19.87 -10.03
N ASP A 210 -26.50 -21.06 -9.62
CA ASP A 210 -26.63 -22.20 -10.54
C ASP A 210 -27.76 -21.98 -11.55
N GLU A 211 -28.86 -21.33 -11.15
CA GLU A 211 -29.94 -20.95 -12.06
C GLU A 211 -29.51 -19.85 -13.02
N PHE A 212 -28.77 -18.85 -12.53
CA PHE A 212 -28.32 -17.73 -13.35
C PHE A 212 -27.28 -18.16 -14.40
N LEU A 213 -26.25 -18.92 -13.97
CA LEU A 213 -25.16 -19.34 -14.86
C LEU A 213 -25.58 -20.51 -15.77
N GLY A 214 -26.34 -21.46 -15.22
CA GLY A 214 -26.62 -22.75 -15.86
C GLY A 214 -25.55 -23.81 -15.55
N LEU A 215 -25.95 -25.07 -15.59
CA LEU A 215 -25.08 -26.21 -15.27
C LEU A 215 -23.90 -26.30 -16.22
N GLY A 216 -22.69 -26.39 -15.67
CA GLY A 216 -21.43 -26.49 -16.43
C GLY A 216 -20.99 -25.20 -17.14
N ARG A 217 -21.63 -24.06 -16.83
CA ARG A 217 -21.35 -22.78 -17.48
C ARG A 217 -20.64 -21.83 -16.50
N GLY A 218 -20.05 -20.77 -17.03
CA GLY A 218 -19.34 -19.74 -16.27
C GLY A 218 -19.87 -18.34 -16.55
N ASN A 219 -19.28 -17.35 -15.86
CA ASN A 219 -19.64 -15.93 -15.98
C ASN A 219 -19.54 -15.38 -17.42
N ASN A 220 -18.75 -16.00 -18.28
CA ASN A 220 -18.58 -15.58 -19.68
C ASN A 220 -19.82 -15.80 -20.55
N ALA A 221 -20.72 -16.70 -20.15
CA ALA A 221 -21.92 -17.05 -20.93
C ALA A 221 -23.05 -17.56 -20.04
N PRO A 222 -23.62 -16.72 -19.14
CA PRO A 222 -24.73 -17.12 -18.28
C PRO A 222 -25.99 -17.45 -19.10
N ILE A 223 -26.68 -18.54 -18.75
CA ILE A 223 -27.89 -18.99 -19.45
C ILE A 223 -28.99 -17.91 -19.43
N VAL A 224 -29.21 -17.27 -18.26
CA VAL A 224 -30.22 -16.21 -18.08
C VAL A 224 -29.97 -15.04 -19.03
N VAL A 225 -28.71 -14.65 -19.21
CA VAL A 225 -28.36 -13.55 -20.11
C VAL A 225 -28.54 -13.95 -21.58
N GLU A 226 -28.16 -15.17 -21.94
CA GLU A 226 -28.37 -15.68 -23.32
C GLU A 226 -29.86 -15.79 -23.67
N GLU A 227 -30.67 -16.28 -22.76
CA GLU A 227 -32.15 -16.33 -22.91
C GLU A 227 -32.77 -14.93 -22.93
N GLY A 228 -32.12 -13.95 -22.31
CA GLY A 228 -32.62 -12.57 -22.17
C GLY A 228 -33.75 -12.44 -21.15
N LYS A 229 -33.84 -13.38 -20.20
CA LYS A 229 -34.94 -13.44 -19.22
C LYS A 229 -34.50 -14.04 -17.90
N SER A 230 -34.71 -13.29 -16.81
CA SER A 230 -34.51 -13.77 -15.43
C SER A 230 -35.49 -14.89 -15.07
N HIS A 231 -35.03 -15.86 -14.30
CA HIS A 231 -35.82 -16.98 -13.80
C HIS A 231 -36.53 -16.67 -12.48
N ASN A 232 -36.24 -15.53 -11.85
CA ASN A 232 -36.69 -15.11 -10.52
C ASN A 232 -36.35 -16.16 -9.44
N SER A 233 -35.18 -16.72 -9.55
CA SER A 233 -34.65 -17.72 -8.62
C SER A 233 -34.35 -17.12 -7.24
N VAL A 234 -34.63 -17.92 -6.18
CA VAL A 234 -34.35 -17.55 -4.79
C VAL A 234 -33.36 -18.54 -4.18
N ALA A 235 -32.17 -18.08 -3.85
CA ALA A 235 -31.16 -18.90 -3.18
C ALA A 235 -31.52 -19.12 -1.71
N SER A 236 -31.36 -20.37 -1.26
CA SER A 236 -31.45 -20.74 0.14
C SER A 236 -30.34 -21.75 0.43
N GLY A 237 -29.41 -21.38 1.30
CA GLY A 237 -28.25 -22.19 1.67
C GLY A 237 -27.01 -21.81 0.88
N TRP A 238 -26.82 -22.27 -0.34
CA TRP A 238 -25.57 -22.11 -1.09
C TRP A 238 -25.68 -21.14 -2.27
N TYR A 239 -24.53 -20.58 -2.65
CA TYR A 239 -24.26 -19.79 -3.86
C TYR A 239 -25.16 -18.59 -4.08
N PRO A 240 -25.36 -17.73 -3.06
CA PRO A 240 -26.18 -16.54 -3.24
C PRO A 240 -25.46 -15.49 -4.12
N ILE A 241 -26.21 -15.00 -5.10
CA ILE A 241 -25.83 -13.88 -5.96
C ILE A 241 -26.88 -12.77 -5.87
N ALA A 242 -26.58 -11.63 -6.49
CA ALA A 242 -27.58 -10.64 -6.82
C ALA A 242 -27.48 -10.32 -8.31
N SER A 243 -28.58 -10.54 -9.03
CA SER A 243 -28.77 -10.12 -10.41
C SER A 243 -30.13 -9.47 -10.56
N GLN A 244 -30.18 -8.31 -11.20
CA GLN A 244 -31.42 -7.63 -11.59
C GLN A 244 -31.47 -7.53 -13.11
N GLN A 245 -32.64 -7.76 -13.69
CA GLN A 245 -32.91 -7.53 -15.11
C GLN A 245 -33.69 -6.25 -15.31
N ILE A 246 -33.24 -5.43 -16.26
CA ILE A 246 -33.94 -4.21 -16.71
C ILE A 246 -34.03 -4.26 -18.23
N ASN A 247 -35.25 -4.20 -18.77
CA ASN A 247 -35.44 -4.08 -20.21
C ASN A 247 -35.52 -2.60 -20.59
N VAL A 248 -34.71 -2.22 -21.56
CA VAL A 248 -34.47 -0.82 -21.89
C VAL A 248 -34.73 -0.59 -23.37
N SER A 249 -35.63 0.32 -23.68
CA SER A 249 -35.82 0.86 -25.04
C SER A 249 -35.16 2.22 -25.14
N LEU A 250 -34.29 2.42 -26.11
CA LEU A 250 -33.57 3.67 -26.36
C LEU A 250 -33.81 4.15 -27.80
N ALA A 251 -34.43 5.33 -27.95
CA ALA A 251 -34.51 6.02 -29.23
C ALA A 251 -33.10 6.49 -29.71
N PRO A 252 -32.90 6.78 -31.01
CA PRO A 252 -31.64 7.35 -31.48
C PRO A 252 -31.25 8.61 -30.69
N GLY A 253 -30.02 8.65 -30.15
CA GLY A 253 -29.51 9.72 -29.33
C GLY A 253 -30.02 9.76 -27.89
N GLU A 254 -30.91 8.85 -27.48
CA GLU A 254 -31.41 8.77 -26.11
C GLU A 254 -30.36 8.20 -25.16
N GLU A 255 -30.35 8.75 -23.94
CA GLU A 255 -29.50 8.30 -22.84
C GLU A 255 -30.36 7.94 -21.62
N LYS A 256 -29.97 6.88 -20.91
CA LYS A 256 -30.58 6.48 -19.62
C LYS A 256 -29.50 6.13 -18.60
N GLU A 257 -29.72 6.54 -17.36
CA GLU A 257 -28.83 6.33 -16.23
C GLU A 257 -29.45 5.39 -15.19
N TYR A 258 -28.61 4.51 -14.63
CA TYR A 258 -28.95 3.56 -13.57
C TYR A 258 -27.92 3.65 -12.46
N VAL A 259 -28.37 3.73 -11.22
CA VAL A 259 -27.52 3.75 -10.02
C VAL A 259 -27.65 2.43 -9.29
N PHE A 260 -26.57 1.66 -9.27
CA PHE A 260 -26.45 0.43 -8.48
C PHE A 260 -25.64 0.70 -7.22
N LEU A 261 -26.09 0.15 -6.08
CA LEU A 261 -25.42 0.25 -4.79
C LEU A 261 -25.13 -1.14 -4.23
N LEU A 262 -23.90 -1.37 -3.82
CA LEU A 262 -23.49 -2.51 -3.00
C LEU A 262 -23.12 -1.98 -1.62
N GLY A 263 -23.88 -2.31 -0.58
CA GLY A 263 -23.68 -1.73 0.75
C GLY A 263 -23.49 -2.77 1.85
N TYR A 264 -22.93 -2.29 2.96
CA TYR A 264 -22.72 -3.02 4.21
C TYR A 264 -23.48 -2.33 5.32
N CYS A 265 -24.18 -3.12 6.16
CA CYS A 265 -24.95 -2.63 7.29
C CYS A 265 -24.76 -3.50 8.52
N GLU A 266 -24.83 -2.87 9.71
CA GLU A 266 -24.91 -3.54 11.00
C GLU A 266 -26.16 -3.08 11.76
N ASN A 267 -26.91 -4.05 12.31
CA ASN A 267 -27.95 -3.78 13.28
C ASN A 267 -27.39 -3.90 14.71
N PRO A 268 -28.02 -3.31 15.73
CA PRO A 268 -27.66 -3.61 17.11
C PRO A 268 -27.77 -5.12 17.39
N LYS A 269 -26.84 -5.67 18.18
CA LYS A 269 -26.77 -7.14 18.42
C LYS A 269 -28.08 -7.71 18.99
N ASP A 270 -28.74 -6.96 19.85
CA ASP A 270 -29.98 -7.38 20.53
C ASP A 270 -31.24 -6.95 19.78
N ASP A 271 -31.11 -6.32 18.60
CA ASP A 271 -32.24 -5.77 17.85
C ASP A 271 -32.04 -5.95 16.32
N LYS A 272 -31.76 -7.18 15.91
CA LYS A 272 -31.46 -7.54 14.52
C LYS A 272 -32.68 -7.75 13.63
N TRP A 273 -33.81 -8.16 14.20
CA TRP A 273 -34.96 -8.69 13.49
C TRP A 273 -36.17 -7.79 13.60
N GLU A 274 -36.92 -7.59 12.50
CA GLU A 274 -38.21 -6.95 12.50
C GLU A 274 -39.36 -7.97 12.62
N ALA A 275 -39.11 -9.22 12.20
CA ALA A 275 -40.02 -10.38 12.34
C ALA A 275 -39.16 -11.66 12.38
N LEU A 276 -39.78 -12.81 12.54
CA LEU A 276 -39.09 -14.11 12.54
C LEU A 276 -38.32 -14.29 11.23
N ASN A 277 -37.00 -14.36 11.35
CA ASN A 277 -36.04 -14.50 10.25
C ASN A 277 -36.05 -13.35 9.21
N VAL A 278 -36.70 -12.22 9.49
CA VAL A 278 -36.68 -11.01 8.63
C VAL A 278 -35.78 -9.96 9.25
N ILE A 279 -34.69 -9.64 8.57
CA ILE A 279 -33.69 -8.69 9.10
C ILE A 279 -34.21 -7.26 9.03
N LYS A 280 -33.87 -6.43 10.03
CA LYS A 280 -34.13 -4.99 10.01
C LYS A 280 -33.33 -4.31 8.90
N LYS A 281 -34.01 -3.53 8.07
CA LYS A 281 -33.45 -2.93 6.85
C LYS A 281 -33.27 -1.41 6.91
N GLU A 282 -33.58 -0.82 8.07
CA GLU A 282 -33.53 0.63 8.26
C GLU A 282 -32.13 1.22 7.94
N PRO A 283 -30.99 0.62 8.36
CA PRO A 283 -29.67 1.12 7.98
C PRO A 283 -29.44 1.13 6.46
N ALA A 284 -29.89 0.09 5.75
CA ALA A 284 -29.76 0.02 4.29
C ALA A 284 -30.64 1.07 3.59
N LYS A 285 -31.88 1.28 4.07
CA LYS A 285 -32.77 2.31 3.51
C LYS A 285 -32.15 3.69 3.61
N LYS A 286 -31.53 4.04 4.75
CA LYS A 286 -30.83 5.32 4.92
C LYS A 286 -29.68 5.51 3.94
N ILE A 287 -28.95 4.44 3.60
CA ILE A 287 -27.90 4.50 2.57
C ILE A 287 -28.55 4.69 1.19
N MET A 288 -29.58 3.95 0.85
CA MET A 288 -30.26 4.06 -0.44
C MET A 288 -30.86 5.47 -0.66
N GLU A 289 -31.49 6.05 0.35
CA GLU A 289 -32.08 7.40 0.30
C GLU A 289 -31.06 8.51 -0.01
N LYS A 290 -29.78 8.31 0.33
CA LYS A 290 -28.70 9.24 0.01
C LYS A 290 -28.34 9.26 -1.48
N PHE A 291 -28.65 8.18 -2.22
CA PHE A 291 -28.16 7.96 -3.59
C PHE A 291 -29.26 7.46 -4.54
N GLU A 292 -30.50 7.93 -4.34
CA GLU A 292 -31.65 7.56 -5.16
C GLU A 292 -31.57 8.15 -6.58
N THR A 293 -30.97 9.32 -6.73
CA THR A 293 -30.92 10.05 -8.00
C THR A 293 -29.51 10.21 -8.53
N SER A 294 -29.38 10.41 -9.83
CA SER A 294 -28.09 10.68 -10.47
C SER A 294 -27.46 11.99 -9.96
N GLU A 295 -28.25 12.97 -9.59
CA GLU A 295 -27.80 14.25 -9.03
C GLU A 295 -27.11 14.04 -7.68
N GLN A 296 -27.72 13.24 -6.78
CA GLN A 296 -27.12 12.89 -5.48
C GLN A 296 -25.81 12.10 -5.65
N VAL A 297 -25.74 11.20 -6.63
CA VAL A 297 -24.51 10.47 -6.97
C VAL A 297 -23.44 11.41 -7.52
N ASN A 298 -23.80 12.34 -8.40
CA ASN A 298 -22.87 13.33 -8.94
C ASN A 298 -22.34 14.25 -7.84
N GLU A 299 -23.16 14.64 -6.86
CA GLU A 299 -22.74 15.42 -5.69
C GLU A 299 -21.75 14.61 -4.82
N ALA A 300 -22.06 13.33 -4.53
CA ALA A 300 -21.15 12.45 -3.78
C ALA A 300 -19.81 12.26 -4.50
N PHE A 301 -19.81 12.17 -5.81
CA PHE A 301 -18.61 12.12 -6.63
C PHE A 301 -17.81 13.42 -6.59
N ALA A 302 -18.46 14.58 -6.61
CA ALA A 302 -17.81 15.88 -6.45
C ALA A 302 -17.18 16.02 -5.05
N ILE A 303 -17.85 15.53 -4.01
CA ILE A 303 -17.29 15.48 -2.64
C ILE A 303 -16.02 14.60 -2.59
N LEU A 304 -16.02 13.44 -3.25
CA LEU A 304 -14.83 12.58 -3.34
C LEU A 304 -13.66 13.31 -4.01
N ASN A 305 -13.90 14.02 -5.13
CA ASN A 305 -12.87 14.79 -5.80
C ASN A 305 -12.32 15.90 -4.91
N THR A 306 -13.20 16.65 -4.24
CA THR A 306 -12.80 17.71 -3.29
C THR A 306 -11.97 17.15 -2.13
N TYR A 307 -12.33 15.99 -1.60
CA TYR A 307 -11.58 15.30 -0.55
C TYR A 307 -10.13 15.02 -0.99
N TRP A 308 -9.95 14.49 -2.20
CA TRP A 308 -8.60 14.22 -2.73
C TRP A 308 -7.84 15.51 -3.05
N ASP A 309 -8.49 16.53 -3.59
CA ASP A 309 -7.87 17.82 -3.86
C ASP A 309 -7.36 18.50 -2.59
N ASP A 310 -8.11 18.43 -1.48
CA ASP A 310 -7.65 18.94 -0.18
C ASP A 310 -6.42 18.15 0.33
N LEU A 311 -6.47 16.82 0.29
CA LEU A 311 -5.36 15.98 0.74
C LEU A 311 -4.08 16.24 -0.05
N LEU A 312 -4.17 16.24 -1.38
CA LEU A 312 -3.01 16.45 -2.24
C LEU A 312 -2.44 17.86 -2.15
N SER A 313 -3.27 18.86 -1.79
CA SER A 313 -2.82 20.24 -1.59
C SER A 313 -1.91 20.43 -0.37
N ARG A 314 -1.79 19.41 0.49
CA ARG A 314 -0.92 19.46 1.68
C ARG A 314 0.57 19.39 1.35
N TYR A 315 0.88 18.79 0.21
CA TYR A 315 2.22 18.78 -0.37
C TYR A 315 2.12 18.92 -1.88
N HIS A 316 2.68 19.97 -2.44
CA HIS A 316 2.63 20.24 -3.88
C HIS A 316 3.95 20.84 -4.37
N VAL A 317 4.52 20.29 -5.43
CA VAL A 317 5.75 20.77 -6.06
C VAL A 317 5.52 21.18 -7.51
N GLU A 318 6.14 22.27 -7.93
CA GLU A 318 6.21 22.67 -9.33
C GLU A 318 7.68 22.76 -9.74
N SER A 319 8.10 21.86 -10.60
CA SER A 319 9.42 21.79 -11.19
C SER A 319 9.32 21.76 -12.72
N LYS A 320 10.46 21.83 -13.39
CA LYS A 320 10.52 21.66 -14.86
C LYS A 320 10.29 20.21 -15.31
N ASP A 321 10.38 19.25 -14.38
CA ASP A 321 10.21 17.84 -14.68
C ASP A 321 8.77 17.38 -14.43
N PRO A 322 7.97 17.12 -15.48
CA PRO A 322 6.57 16.71 -15.32
C PRO A 322 6.41 15.35 -14.65
N HIS A 323 7.41 14.48 -14.71
CA HIS A 323 7.37 13.17 -14.04
C HIS A 323 7.49 13.31 -12.52
N VAL A 324 8.35 14.23 -12.05
CA VAL A 324 8.44 14.59 -10.62
C VAL A 324 7.11 15.17 -10.14
N ASN A 325 6.58 16.15 -10.86
CA ASN A 325 5.32 16.81 -10.50
C ASN A 325 4.17 15.80 -10.41
N ARG A 326 4.02 14.92 -11.40
CA ARG A 326 2.99 13.88 -11.45
C ARG A 326 3.07 12.91 -10.28
N MET A 327 4.26 12.38 -10.01
CA MET A 327 4.43 11.41 -8.93
C MET A 327 4.31 12.05 -7.55
N ALA A 328 5.00 13.18 -7.31
CA ALA A 328 4.96 13.87 -6.03
C ALA A 328 3.56 14.39 -5.68
N ASN A 329 2.85 14.97 -6.64
CA ASN A 329 1.60 15.67 -6.37
C ASN A 329 0.36 14.76 -6.42
N ILE A 330 0.44 13.60 -7.09
CA ILE A 330 -0.73 12.75 -7.35
C ILE A 330 -0.48 11.31 -6.89
N TRP A 331 0.22 10.54 -7.72
CA TRP A 331 0.19 9.07 -7.63
C TRP A 331 0.93 8.50 -6.44
N ASN A 332 2.05 9.10 -6.03
CA ASN A 332 2.80 8.60 -4.87
C ASN A 332 2.03 8.85 -3.56
N GLN A 333 1.42 10.03 -3.39
CA GLN A 333 0.59 10.31 -2.20
C GLN A 333 -0.66 9.41 -2.18
N TYR A 334 -1.29 9.19 -3.33
CA TYR A 334 -2.43 8.28 -3.45
C TYR A 334 -2.04 6.84 -3.04
N GLN A 335 -0.92 6.33 -3.56
CA GLN A 335 -0.44 5.00 -3.18
C GLN A 335 -0.06 4.93 -1.70
N CYS A 336 0.51 5.98 -1.12
CA CYS A 336 0.79 6.04 0.33
C CYS A 336 -0.48 5.91 1.17
N MET A 337 -1.59 6.56 0.77
CA MET A 337 -2.89 6.40 1.43
C MET A 337 -3.37 4.94 1.36
N VAL A 338 -3.35 4.35 0.18
CA VAL A 338 -3.79 2.97 -0.03
C VAL A 338 -2.93 2.00 0.79
N THR A 339 -1.61 2.15 0.74
CA THR A 339 -0.69 1.28 1.47
C THR A 339 -0.86 1.43 2.99
N PHE A 340 -1.04 2.65 3.49
CA PHE A 340 -1.34 2.89 4.90
C PHE A 340 -2.63 2.20 5.33
N ASN A 341 -3.70 2.29 4.54
CA ASN A 341 -4.99 1.67 4.86
C ASN A 341 -4.91 0.15 4.92
N MET A 342 -4.23 -0.45 3.95
CA MET A 342 -4.24 -1.90 3.73
C MET A 342 -3.06 -2.63 4.37
N SER A 343 -1.94 -1.96 4.62
CA SER A 343 -0.65 -2.64 4.83
C SER A 343 -0.44 -3.71 3.75
N ARG A 344 -0.45 -4.99 4.11
CA ARG A 344 -0.41 -6.12 3.15
C ARG A 344 -1.64 -7.03 3.28
N SER A 345 -2.69 -6.57 4.00
CA SER A 345 -3.84 -7.38 4.40
C SER A 345 -4.87 -7.63 3.30
N ALA A 346 -4.90 -6.80 2.28
CA ALA A 346 -5.88 -6.86 1.19
C ALA A 346 -5.22 -6.74 -0.19
N SER A 347 -4.10 -7.43 -0.39
CA SER A 347 -3.39 -7.43 -1.65
C SER A 347 -4.17 -8.14 -2.76
N TYR A 348 -4.05 -7.65 -3.98
CA TYR A 348 -4.55 -8.32 -5.18
C TYR A 348 -3.58 -9.40 -5.70
N TYR A 349 -2.29 -9.21 -5.47
CA TYR A 349 -1.23 -10.06 -6.04
C TYR A 349 -0.47 -10.87 -5.00
N GLU A 350 -0.11 -10.26 -3.87
CA GLU A 350 0.70 -10.90 -2.83
C GLU A 350 -0.19 -11.44 -1.72
N SER A 351 -0.08 -12.74 -1.41
CA SER A 351 -0.77 -13.39 -0.29
C SER A 351 -2.30 -13.22 -0.23
N GLY A 352 -2.90 -12.50 -1.17
CA GLY A 352 -4.33 -12.17 -1.18
C GLY A 352 -4.76 -11.59 0.16
N THR A 353 -5.52 -12.34 0.95
CA THR A 353 -5.96 -12.00 2.31
C THR A 353 -5.25 -12.83 3.39
N GLY A 354 -4.16 -13.51 3.05
CA GLY A 354 -3.43 -14.38 3.97
C GLY A 354 -2.62 -13.63 5.02
N ARG A 355 -2.17 -12.41 4.73
CA ARG A 355 -1.37 -11.58 5.65
C ARG A 355 -2.26 -10.65 6.48
N GLY A 356 -1.77 -10.31 7.68
CA GLY A 356 -2.32 -9.26 8.52
C GLY A 356 -1.68 -7.89 8.25
N MET A 357 -1.85 -6.98 9.20
CA MET A 357 -1.12 -5.72 9.27
C MET A 357 0.27 -6.01 9.83
N GLY A 358 1.33 -5.76 9.05
CA GLY A 358 2.70 -5.92 9.51
C GLY A 358 3.08 -4.86 10.54
N PHE A 359 3.80 -5.21 11.60
CA PHE A 359 4.29 -4.25 12.60
C PHE A 359 5.24 -3.24 11.96
N ARG A 360 6.36 -3.71 11.39
CA ARG A 360 7.31 -2.82 10.71
C ARG A 360 6.75 -2.21 9.44
N ASP A 361 5.93 -2.96 8.68
CA ASP A 361 5.31 -2.46 7.45
C ASP A 361 4.44 -1.22 7.76
N SER A 362 3.57 -1.32 8.76
CA SER A 362 2.69 -0.21 9.15
C SER A 362 3.45 1.00 9.70
N CYS A 363 4.55 0.77 10.44
CA CYS A 363 5.43 1.84 10.90
C CYS A 363 6.09 2.59 9.74
N GLN A 364 6.52 1.87 8.70
CA GLN A 364 7.15 2.46 7.52
C GLN A 364 6.13 3.13 6.59
N ASP A 365 4.98 2.50 6.36
CA ASP A 365 3.90 3.08 5.55
C ASP A 365 3.43 4.44 6.11
N LEU A 366 3.45 4.58 7.44
CA LEU A 366 3.14 5.83 8.13
C LEU A 366 4.08 6.99 7.73
N LEU A 367 5.34 6.73 7.41
CA LEU A 367 6.30 7.76 7.00
C LEU A 367 5.86 8.53 5.74
N GLY A 368 5.16 7.85 4.84
CA GLY A 368 4.60 8.47 3.63
C GLY A 368 3.17 8.98 3.79
N PHE A 369 2.55 8.77 4.95
CA PHE A 369 1.14 9.10 5.20
C PHE A 369 0.92 10.21 6.23
N VAL A 370 1.81 10.37 7.20
CA VAL A 370 1.61 11.22 8.39
C VAL A 370 1.25 12.67 8.04
N HIS A 371 1.73 13.19 6.92
CA HIS A 371 1.42 14.55 6.45
C HIS A 371 -0.01 14.67 5.89
N LEU A 372 -0.62 13.57 5.45
CA LEU A 372 -1.97 13.56 4.87
C LEU A 372 -3.02 13.66 5.97
N ILE A 373 -3.05 12.73 6.92
CA ILE A 373 -4.04 12.71 8.01
C ILE A 373 -3.33 12.29 9.32
N PRO A 374 -2.71 13.24 10.04
CA PRO A 374 -1.95 12.96 11.26
C PRO A 374 -2.75 12.24 12.35
N GLU A 375 -4.05 12.52 12.45
CA GLU A 375 -4.94 11.91 13.44
C GLU A 375 -5.04 10.39 13.25
N ARG A 376 -5.15 9.93 12.01
CA ARG A 376 -5.16 8.49 11.69
C ARG A 376 -3.80 7.84 11.88
N ALA A 377 -2.72 8.58 11.64
CA ALA A 377 -1.36 8.14 11.96
C ALA A 377 -1.19 7.92 13.47
N ARG A 378 -1.73 8.83 14.30
CA ARG A 378 -1.75 8.69 15.75
C ARG A 378 -2.48 7.42 16.22
N GLU A 379 -3.68 7.18 15.71
CA GLU A 379 -4.44 5.96 16.00
C GLU A 379 -3.66 4.69 15.62
N ARG A 380 -3.03 4.68 14.43
CA ARG A 380 -2.24 3.54 13.95
C ARG A 380 -1.03 3.27 14.84
N ILE A 381 -0.34 4.30 15.34
CA ILE A 381 0.78 4.15 16.28
C ILE A 381 0.31 3.44 17.55
N LEU A 382 -0.84 3.83 18.11
CA LEU A 382 -1.39 3.20 19.32
C LEU A 382 -1.80 1.74 19.07
N ASP A 383 -2.41 1.43 17.92
CA ASP A 383 -2.74 0.07 17.51
C ASP A 383 -1.50 -0.82 17.41
N ILE A 384 -0.44 -0.32 16.76
CA ILE A 384 0.84 -1.04 16.60
C ILE A 384 1.49 -1.26 17.96
N ALA A 385 1.62 -0.23 18.77
CA ALA A 385 2.27 -0.30 20.09
C ALA A 385 1.57 -1.30 21.02
N ALA A 386 0.25 -1.45 20.92
CA ALA A 386 -0.53 -2.41 21.71
C ALA A 386 -0.16 -3.87 21.45
N THR A 387 0.50 -4.17 20.33
CA THR A 387 0.97 -5.52 19.98
C THR A 387 2.41 -5.80 20.43
N GLN A 388 3.05 -4.87 21.11
CA GLN A 388 4.39 -5.06 21.69
C GLN A 388 4.31 -5.92 22.96
N PHE A 389 5.34 -6.74 23.19
CA PHE A 389 5.50 -7.49 24.43
C PHE A 389 6.19 -6.66 25.51
N GLU A 390 6.06 -7.09 26.77
CA GLU A 390 6.64 -6.39 27.93
C GLU A 390 8.18 -6.31 27.92
N ASP A 391 8.86 -7.20 27.19
CA ASP A 391 10.31 -7.17 27.01
C ASP A 391 10.77 -6.17 25.95
N GLY A 392 9.85 -5.63 25.14
CA GLY A 392 10.12 -4.69 24.05
C GLY A 392 10.13 -5.30 22.65
N SER A 393 10.09 -6.64 22.52
CA SER A 393 9.82 -7.31 21.24
C SER A 393 8.35 -7.10 20.82
N ALA A 394 7.98 -7.54 19.62
CA ALA A 394 6.63 -7.32 19.12
C ALA A 394 6.13 -8.52 18.29
N TYR A 395 4.82 -8.65 18.18
CA TYR A 395 4.23 -9.45 17.12
C TYR A 395 4.64 -8.89 15.77
N HIS A 396 5.05 -9.76 14.86
CA HIS A 396 5.40 -9.34 13.50
C HIS A 396 4.19 -8.86 12.68
N GLN A 397 3.00 -9.37 13.00
CA GLN A 397 1.74 -8.98 12.36
C GLN A 397 0.57 -8.99 13.36
N TYR A 398 -0.45 -8.19 13.09
CA TYR A 398 -1.72 -8.22 13.81
C TYR A 398 -2.91 -8.25 12.86
N GLN A 399 -4.06 -8.71 13.35
CA GLN A 399 -5.29 -8.83 12.58
C GLN A 399 -6.03 -7.47 12.53
N PRO A 400 -6.38 -6.95 11.33
CA PRO A 400 -6.92 -5.59 11.20
C PRO A 400 -8.21 -5.32 11.97
N LEU A 401 -9.12 -6.29 12.01
CA LEU A 401 -10.44 -6.13 12.62
C LEU A 401 -10.40 -6.22 14.14
N THR A 402 -9.68 -7.21 14.68
CA THR A 402 -9.62 -7.49 16.11
C THR A 402 -8.50 -6.78 16.85
N LYS A 403 -7.51 -6.26 16.10
CA LYS A 403 -6.28 -5.63 16.62
C LYS A 403 -5.42 -6.58 17.47
N GLN A 404 -5.65 -7.90 17.39
CA GLN A 404 -4.87 -8.90 18.10
C GLN A 404 -3.64 -9.35 17.32
N GLY A 405 -2.55 -9.65 18.03
CA GLY A 405 -1.33 -10.18 17.44
C GLY A 405 -1.54 -11.54 16.76
N ASN A 406 -0.78 -11.79 15.69
CA ASN A 406 -0.82 -13.05 14.94
C ASN A 406 0.12 -14.06 15.58
N LEU A 407 -0.46 -15.06 16.27
CA LEU A 407 0.30 -16.10 16.96
C LEU A 407 1.00 -17.09 16.01
N ASP A 408 0.49 -17.28 14.79
CA ASP A 408 1.07 -18.24 13.84
C ASP A 408 2.45 -17.79 13.35
N ILE A 409 2.63 -16.46 13.17
CA ILE A 409 3.93 -15.87 12.81
C ILE A 409 4.73 -15.53 14.08
N GLY A 410 4.05 -15.04 15.13
CA GLY A 410 4.65 -14.71 16.43
C GLY A 410 5.55 -13.48 16.35
N SER A 411 6.73 -13.61 16.98
CA SER A 411 7.73 -12.55 17.16
C SER A 411 9.13 -13.01 16.72
N GLY A 412 10.16 -12.25 17.07
CA GLY A 412 11.57 -12.61 16.89
C GLY A 412 12.24 -11.96 15.68
N PHE A 413 11.56 -11.04 15.00
CA PHE A 413 12.17 -10.17 14.00
C PHE A 413 12.75 -8.95 14.73
N ASN A 414 14.07 -8.94 14.92
CA ASN A 414 14.70 -8.03 15.88
C ASN A 414 14.86 -6.59 15.39
N ASP A 415 14.48 -6.31 14.14
CA ASP A 415 14.33 -4.93 13.63
C ASP A 415 12.97 -4.29 14.03
N ASP A 416 11.92 -5.11 14.26
CA ASP A 416 10.56 -4.62 14.56
C ASP A 416 10.51 -3.53 15.65
N PRO A 417 11.16 -3.71 16.83
CA PRO A 417 11.09 -2.71 17.90
C PRO A 417 11.57 -1.31 17.49
N LEU A 418 12.60 -1.21 16.65
CA LEU A 418 13.16 0.07 16.22
C LEU A 418 12.25 0.84 15.26
N TRP A 419 11.42 0.15 14.51
CA TRP A 419 10.46 0.78 13.62
C TRP A 419 9.36 1.55 14.36
N LEU A 420 8.99 1.13 15.57
CA LEU A 420 8.05 1.91 16.40
C LEU A 420 8.63 3.28 16.76
N ILE A 421 9.92 3.35 17.09
CA ILE A 421 10.61 4.63 17.35
C ILE A 421 10.59 5.51 16.09
N ALA A 422 10.83 4.91 14.91
CA ALA A 422 10.76 5.62 13.63
C ALA A 422 9.38 6.26 13.39
N ALA A 423 8.31 5.50 13.60
CA ALA A 423 6.94 5.97 13.40
C ALA A 423 6.57 7.10 14.37
N VAL A 424 6.90 6.95 15.64
CA VAL A 424 6.63 7.99 16.67
C VAL A 424 7.45 9.25 16.40
N ALA A 425 8.74 9.11 16.06
CA ALA A 425 9.59 10.24 15.72
C ALA A 425 9.05 11.03 14.51
N ALA A 426 8.58 10.32 13.46
CA ALA A 426 7.97 10.95 12.30
C ALA A 426 6.68 11.72 12.68
N TYR A 427 5.84 11.13 13.53
CA TYR A 427 4.63 11.77 14.03
C TYR A 427 4.93 13.04 14.85
N LEU A 428 5.88 12.96 15.79
CA LEU A 428 6.27 14.10 16.62
C LEU A 428 6.87 15.25 15.78
N LYS A 429 7.71 14.93 14.80
CA LYS A 429 8.27 15.91 13.89
C LYS A 429 7.20 16.58 13.03
N GLU A 430 6.23 15.82 12.54
CA GLU A 430 5.15 16.35 11.71
C GLU A 430 4.20 17.23 12.52
N THR A 431 3.78 16.78 13.70
CA THR A 431 2.68 17.41 14.46
C THR A 431 3.10 18.31 15.60
N GLY A 432 4.24 18.02 16.22
CA GLY A 432 4.61 18.62 17.52
C GLY A 432 3.74 18.14 18.69
N ASP A 433 2.91 17.11 18.51
CA ASP A 433 2.01 16.59 19.54
C ASP A 433 2.69 15.55 20.42
N TYR A 434 3.33 16.02 21.47
CA TYR A 434 3.98 15.16 22.48
C TYR A 434 2.98 14.47 23.43
N SER A 435 1.69 14.85 23.41
CA SER A 435 0.67 14.21 24.27
C SER A 435 0.48 12.72 23.98
N ILE A 436 0.81 12.29 22.77
CA ILE A 436 0.78 10.87 22.39
C ILE A 436 1.66 10.00 23.30
N LEU A 437 2.75 10.54 23.82
CA LEU A 437 3.69 9.81 24.68
C LEU A 437 3.10 9.43 26.05
N ASP A 438 2.07 10.14 26.49
CA ASP A 438 1.37 9.90 27.75
C ASP A 438 0.16 8.94 27.59
N GLU A 439 -0.21 8.58 26.36
CA GLU A 439 -1.29 7.64 26.09
C GLU A 439 -1.01 6.27 26.70
N MET A 440 -1.98 5.75 27.43
CA MET A 440 -1.90 4.43 28.04
C MET A 440 -2.19 3.35 27.01
N VAL A 441 -1.18 2.56 26.67
CA VAL A 441 -1.23 1.53 25.64
C VAL A 441 -0.96 0.16 26.26
N ALA A 442 -1.71 -0.85 25.83
CA ALA A 442 -1.55 -2.23 26.26
C ALA A 442 -0.18 -2.81 25.88
N PHE A 443 0.32 -3.76 26.64
CA PHE A 443 1.31 -4.73 26.16
C PHE A 443 0.60 -6.05 25.84
N ASP A 444 1.02 -6.73 24.77
CA ASP A 444 0.47 -8.01 24.33
C ASP A 444 -1.08 -7.97 24.19
N CYS A 445 -1.60 -6.83 23.76
CA CYS A 445 -3.04 -6.54 23.65
C CYS A 445 -3.81 -6.61 24.98
N HIS A 446 -3.14 -6.63 26.13
CA HIS A 446 -3.71 -6.75 27.47
C HIS A 446 -3.70 -5.40 28.21
N MET A 447 -4.87 -4.76 28.37
CA MET A 447 -5.00 -3.44 29.00
C MET A 447 -4.58 -3.41 30.49
N GLU A 448 -4.65 -4.52 31.21
CA GLU A 448 -4.16 -4.64 32.59
C GLU A 448 -2.65 -4.47 32.71
N LYS A 449 -1.92 -4.57 31.60
CA LYS A 449 -0.47 -4.36 31.52
C LYS A 449 -0.12 -3.03 30.86
N ALA A 450 -1.10 -2.12 30.65
CA ALA A 450 -0.88 -0.87 29.96
C ALA A 450 0.16 0.03 30.63
N ALA A 451 0.92 0.73 29.79
CA ALA A 451 1.86 1.75 30.22
C ALA A 451 1.80 2.93 29.21
N PRO A 452 2.34 4.12 29.57
CA PRO A 452 2.44 5.21 28.61
C PRO A 452 3.23 4.81 27.36
N LEU A 453 2.87 5.35 26.19
CA LEU A 453 3.59 5.08 24.94
C LEU A 453 5.10 5.34 25.05
N PHE A 454 5.51 6.33 25.85
CA PHE A 454 6.93 6.56 26.14
C PHE A 454 7.64 5.30 26.67
N GLU A 455 6.99 4.52 27.54
CA GLU A 455 7.56 3.27 28.09
C GLU A 455 7.68 2.20 26.99
N HIS A 456 6.79 2.18 26.00
CA HIS A 456 6.90 1.31 24.83
C HIS A 456 8.16 1.63 24.03
N LEU A 457 8.44 2.92 23.76
CA LEU A 457 9.68 3.34 23.07
C LEU A 457 10.93 2.98 23.89
N ARG A 458 10.88 3.20 25.21
CA ARG A 458 11.97 2.86 26.11
C ARG A 458 12.29 1.37 26.10
N ARG A 459 11.26 0.51 26.10
CA ARG A 459 11.43 -0.95 26.01
C ARG A 459 11.88 -1.39 24.62
N SER A 460 11.41 -0.76 23.55
CA SER A 460 11.90 -0.99 22.18
C SER A 460 13.41 -0.80 22.08
N PHE A 461 13.90 0.34 22.55
CA PHE A 461 15.33 0.64 22.52
C PHE A 461 16.13 -0.25 23.46
N LYS A 462 15.59 -0.52 24.68
CA LYS A 462 16.20 -1.42 25.65
C LYS A 462 16.36 -2.84 25.09
N TYR A 463 15.33 -3.35 24.39
CA TYR A 463 15.39 -4.68 23.77
C TYR A 463 16.58 -4.79 22.82
N SER A 464 16.69 -3.86 21.87
CA SER A 464 17.82 -3.85 20.92
C SER A 464 19.18 -3.70 21.63
N ARG A 465 19.24 -2.88 22.70
CA ARG A 465 20.46 -2.64 23.47
C ARG A 465 20.92 -3.86 24.29
N THR A 466 20.01 -4.73 24.69
CA THR A 466 20.31 -5.93 25.51
C THR A 466 20.48 -7.21 24.69
N HIS A 467 20.13 -7.18 23.39
CA HIS A 467 20.25 -8.31 22.48
C HIS A 467 21.41 -8.10 21.49
N LEU A 468 22.62 -8.15 22.02
CA LEU A 468 23.86 -8.00 21.25
C LEU A 468 24.64 -9.32 21.20
N GLY A 469 25.26 -9.57 20.06
CA GLY A 469 26.09 -10.74 19.82
C GLY A 469 27.58 -10.54 20.18
N PRO A 470 28.42 -11.47 19.77
CA PRO A 470 29.86 -11.46 20.11
C PRO A 470 30.62 -10.22 19.63
N HIS A 471 30.22 -9.62 18.51
CA HIS A 471 30.84 -8.42 17.93
C HIS A 471 30.20 -7.12 18.46
N LYS A 472 29.30 -7.22 19.44
CA LYS A 472 28.49 -6.08 19.98
C LYS A 472 27.53 -5.48 18.96
N LEU A 473 27.24 -6.20 17.89
CA LEU A 473 26.20 -5.87 16.92
C LEU A 473 24.85 -6.47 17.37
N PRO A 474 23.71 -5.93 16.92
CA PRO A 474 22.40 -6.49 17.29
C PRO A 474 22.22 -7.92 16.77
N LEU A 475 21.68 -8.79 17.61
CA LEU A 475 21.26 -10.12 17.20
C LEU A 475 20.12 -10.03 16.18
N ILE A 476 20.16 -10.82 15.12
CA ILE A 476 19.17 -10.78 14.04
C ILE A 476 17.83 -11.41 14.44
N GLY A 477 17.84 -12.37 15.38
CA GLY A 477 16.64 -13.16 15.71
C GLY A 477 16.26 -14.13 14.60
N ARG A 478 14.98 -14.24 14.31
CA ARG A 478 14.42 -15.06 13.22
C ARG A 478 14.85 -14.52 11.85
N ALA A 479 14.76 -13.22 11.66
CA ALA A 479 15.22 -12.44 10.52
C ALA A 479 15.22 -10.94 10.90
N ASP A 480 15.73 -10.10 10.03
CA ASP A 480 15.51 -8.66 10.06
C ASP A 480 14.53 -8.25 8.94
N TRP A 481 14.66 -7.02 8.36
CA TRP A 481 13.81 -6.56 7.26
C TRP A 481 13.72 -7.57 6.10
N ASN A 482 14.80 -8.32 5.84
CA ASN A 482 14.80 -9.40 4.87
C ASN A 482 14.35 -10.70 5.56
N ASP A 483 13.04 -10.98 5.51
CA ASP A 483 12.42 -12.16 6.15
C ASP A 483 13.05 -13.49 5.73
N CYS A 484 13.74 -13.51 4.59
CA CYS A 484 14.32 -14.71 4.00
C CYS A 484 15.79 -14.96 4.41
N LEU A 485 16.42 -14.03 5.15
CA LEU A 485 17.75 -14.22 5.71
C LEU A 485 17.65 -14.87 7.11
N ASN A 486 17.65 -16.21 7.15
CA ASN A 486 17.34 -17.01 8.36
C ASN A 486 18.59 -17.64 8.95
N LEU A 487 19.39 -16.84 9.63
CA LEU A 487 20.72 -17.25 10.10
C LEU A 487 20.71 -18.20 11.33
N ASN A 488 19.55 -18.40 11.96
CA ASN A 488 19.39 -19.28 13.13
C ASN A 488 18.56 -20.53 12.83
N CYS A 489 17.92 -20.62 11.66
CA CYS A 489 17.05 -21.75 11.30
C CYS A 489 17.74 -22.66 10.27
N PHE A 490 18.32 -23.74 10.71
CA PHE A 490 19.05 -24.70 9.85
C PHE A 490 18.12 -25.75 9.24
N SER A 491 16.97 -25.36 8.73
CA SER A 491 16.01 -26.28 8.12
C SER A 491 16.49 -26.77 6.76
N ASN A 492 16.41 -28.08 6.54
CA ASN A 492 16.70 -28.74 5.28
C ASN A 492 15.50 -29.55 4.75
N GLU A 493 14.38 -29.49 5.45
CA GLU A 493 13.18 -30.25 5.13
C GLU A 493 12.25 -29.43 4.22
N PRO A 494 11.81 -29.95 3.06
CA PRO A 494 11.02 -29.20 2.10
C PRO A 494 9.66 -28.70 2.60
N GLY A 495 9.12 -29.33 3.64
CA GLY A 495 7.82 -28.98 4.23
C GLY A 495 7.88 -27.95 5.34
N GLU A 496 9.05 -27.47 5.71
CA GLU A 496 9.22 -26.52 6.80
C GLU A 496 9.13 -25.08 6.30
N SER A 497 8.57 -24.21 7.16
CA SER A 497 8.58 -22.76 6.96
C SER A 497 9.68 -22.12 7.78
N PHE A 498 10.61 -21.41 7.17
CA PHE A 498 11.67 -20.67 7.85
C PHE A 498 11.14 -19.62 8.82
N GLN A 499 9.95 -19.09 8.59
CA GLN A 499 9.32 -18.11 9.48
C GLN A 499 8.74 -18.73 10.75
N THR A 500 8.32 -20.00 10.71
CA THR A 500 7.63 -20.68 11.81
C THR A 500 8.39 -21.84 12.41
N THR A 501 9.44 -22.33 11.73
CA THR A 501 10.28 -23.42 12.19
C THR A 501 11.42 -22.91 13.08
N GLY A 502 11.67 -23.57 14.20
CA GLY A 502 12.76 -23.22 15.11
C GLY A 502 14.06 -23.99 14.82
N PRO A 503 15.17 -23.56 15.43
CA PRO A 503 15.30 -22.36 16.27
C PRO A 503 15.15 -21.06 15.48
N SER A 504 14.49 -20.06 16.10
CA SER A 504 14.24 -18.75 15.49
C SER A 504 15.12 -17.64 16.08
N GLU A 505 15.91 -17.96 17.06
CA GLU A 505 16.83 -17.02 17.73
C GLU A 505 18.10 -17.76 18.15
N GLY A 506 19.16 -17.00 18.36
CA GLY A 506 20.43 -17.50 18.81
C GLY A 506 21.30 -16.37 19.37
N PRO A 507 22.35 -16.72 20.14
CA PRO A 507 23.18 -15.74 20.82
C PRO A 507 24.35 -15.22 19.96
N VAL A 508 24.44 -15.59 18.68
CA VAL A 508 25.64 -15.35 17.86
C VAL A 508 25.32 -14.58 16.56
N ALA A 509 24.25 -14.95 15.84
CA ALA A 509 23.97 -14.34 14.54
C ALA A 509 23.57 -12.85 14.68
N GLU A 510 24.31 -11.95 14.01
CA GLU A 510 24.22 -10.50 14.15
C GLU A 510 23.88 -9.82 12.82
N SER A 511 23.14 -8.70 12.85
CA SER A 511 22.77 -7.90 11.68
C SER A 511 23.44 -6.53 11.70
N VAL A 512 24.21 -6.20 10.67
CA VAL A 512 24.78 -4.86 10.46
C VAL A 512 23.70 -3.89 9.99
N PHE A 513 22.67 -4.35 9.30
CA PHE A 513 21.50 -3.54 8.94
C PHE A 513 20.77 -3.03 10.19
N ILE A 514 20.47 -3.92 11.16
CA ILE A 514 19.85 -3.51 12.44
C ILE A 514 20.78 -2.57 13.19
N ALA A 515 22.10 -2.73 13.11
CA ALA A 515 23.05 -1.80 13.74
C ALA A 515 22.94 -0.37 13.15
N GLY A 516 22.76 -0.25 11.83
CA GLY A 516 22.47 1.03 11.18
C GLY A 516 21.15 1.64 11.70
N MET A 517 20.09 0.85 11.78
CA MET A 517 18.81 1.28 12.37
C MET A 517 18.97 1.70 13.85
N TYR A 518 19.71 0.95 14.62
CA TYR A 518 19.98 1.22 16.02
C TYR A 518 20.61 2.61 16.22
N VAL A 519 21.61 2.96 15.42
CA VAL A 519 22.24 4.29 15.46
C VAL A 519 21.25 5.37 15.04
N LYS A 520 20.51 5.17 13.94
CA LYS A 520 19.53 6.15 13.43
C LYS A 520 18.42 6.40 14.45
N TYR A 521 17.72 5.36 14.88
CA TYR A 521 16.54 5.49 15.72
C TYR A 521 16.88 5.61 17.21
N GLY A 522 18.07 5.20 17.63
CA GLY A 522 18.63 5.52 18.95
C GLY A 522 18.88 7.01 19.13
N ASN A 523 19.37 7.69 18.10
CA ASN A 523 19.48 9.16 18.12
C ASN A 523 18.12 9.84 18.19
N GLU A 524 17.10 9.33 17.47
CA GLU A 524 15.74 9.85 17.57
C GLU A 524 15.17 9.64 18.98
N PHE A 525 15.36 8.46 19.58
CA PHE A 525 14.92 8.17 20.93
C PHE A 525 15.60 9.08 21.97
N ALA A 526 16.93 9.28 21.84
CA ALA A 526 17.67 10.20 22.72
C ALA A 526 17.13 11.64 22.63
N GLU A 527 16.79 12.10 21.43
CA GLU A 527 16.22 13.43 21.22
C GLU A 527 14.79 13.53 21.81
N ILE A 528 13.95 12.54 21.61
CA ILE A 528 12.61 12.47 22.24
C ILE A 528 12.76 12.56 23.76
N CYS A 529 13.68 11.80 24.37
CA CYS A 529 13.94 11.82 25.80
C CYS A 529 14.33 13.24 26.29
N ARG A 530 15.23 13.96 25.59
CA ARG A 530 15.60 15.33 25.93
C ARG A 530 14.38 16.27 25.90
N ARG A 531 13.56 16.15 24.85
CA ARG A 531 12.37 17.00 24.65
C ARG A 531 11.33 16.84 25.77
N VAL A 532 11.25 15.67 26.39
CA VAL A 532 10.31 15.39 27.48
C VAL A 532 10.97 15.36 28.87
N GLY A 533 12.22 15.84 28.98
CA GLY A 533 12.93 15.96 30.26
C GLY A 533 13.39 14.64 30.88
N LYS A 534 13.59 13.58 30.07
CA LYS A 534 14.08 12.26 30.50
C LYS A 534 15.60 12.17 30.27
N GLU A 535 16.36 13.02 30.95
CA GLU A 535 17.80 13.19 30.71
C GLU A 535 18.63 11.92 30.95
N GLU A 536 18.23 11.09 31.93
CA GLU A 536 18.92 9.81 32.19
C GLU A 536 18.76 8.85 31.02
N ASP A 537 17.54 8.68 30.51
CA ASP A 537 17.28 7.83 29.34
C ASP A 537 17.98 8.38 28.10
N ALA A 538 18.01 9.70 27.91
CA ALA A 538 18.75 10.36 26.85
C ALA A 538 20.26 10.05 26.88
N ALA A 539 20.87 10.14 28.07
CA ALA A 539 22.29 9.86 28.25
C ALA A 539 22.63 8.38 28.01
N ILE A 540 21.77 7.46 28.47
CA ILE A 540 21.90 6.04 28.21
C ILE A 540 21.82 5.75 26.70
N ALA A 541 20.85 6.33 26.01
CA ALA A 541 20.66 6.14 24.57
C ALA A 541 21.84 6.72 23.76
N GLN A 542 22.29 7.92 24.11
CA GLN A 542 23.40 8.56 23.41
C GLN A 542 24.69 7.74 23.52
N LYS A 543 25.02 7.26 24.74
CA LYS A 543 26.19 6.40 24.96
C LYS A 543 26.07 5.09 24.17
N ALA A 544 24.89 4.46 24.19
CA ALA A 544 24.66 3.20 23.47
C ALA A 544 24.80 3.37 21.95
N VAL A 545 24.35 4.51 21.41
CA VAL A 545 24.51 4.86 19.98
C VAL A 545 25.98 5.04 19.63
N GLU A 546 26.76 5.73 20.45
CA GLU A 546 28.20 5.91 20.24
C GLU A 546 28.96 4.58 20.25
N GLU A 547 28.62 3.69 21.20
CA GLU A 547 29.18 2.34 21.26
C GLU A 547 28.81 1.50 20.04
N MET A 548 27.58 1.59 19.53
CA MET A 548 27.13 0.88 18.33
C MET A 548 27.80 1.43 17.07
N TYR A 549 27.90 2.76 16.96
CA TYR A 549 28.65 3.41 15.86
C TYR A 549 30.06 2.82 15.74
N GLN A 550 30.77 2.75 16.89
CA GLN A 550 32.11 2.19 16.91
C GLN A 550 32.13 0.70 16.58
N ALA A 551 31.16 -0.07 17.09
CA ALA A 551 31.05 -1.51 16.80
C ALA A 551 30.88 -1.79 15.30
N VAL A 552 30.13 -0.95 14.60
CA VAL A 552 29.98 -1.08 13.13
C VAL A 552 31.30 -0.76 12.40
N LEU A 553 32.06 0.24 12.85
CA LEU A 553 33.37 0.52 12.25
C LEU A 553 34.37 -0.60 12.49
N ASP A 554 34.34 -1.20 13.70
CA ASP A 554 35.31 -2.23 14.11
C ASP A 554 35.02 -3.61 13.50
N ALA A 555 33.73 -3.97 13.40
CA ALA A 555 33.30 -5.31 13.02
C ALA A 555 32.32 -5.37 11.84
N GLY A 556 31.73 -4.25 11.43
CA GLY A 556 30.76 -4.21 10.35
C GLY A 556 31.33 -3.75 9.00
N TRP A 557 32.63 -3.41 8.92
CA TRP A 557 33.29 -2.92 7.70
C TRP A 557 34.20 -3.96 7.06
N ASP A 558 34.05 -4.19 5.75
CA ASP A 558 34.76 -5.22 4.97
C ASP A 558 35.82 -4.66 4.00
N GLY A 559 36.32 -3.45 4.25
CA GLY A 559 37.36 -2.80 3.44
C GLY A 559 36.82 -1.88 2.34
N GLU A 560 35.76 -2.27 1.66
CA GLU A 560 35.14 -1.50 0.58
C GLU A 560 33.64 -1.24 0.78
N TRP A 561 32.96 -2.03 1.62
CA TRP A 561 31.53 -1.91 1.97
C TRP A 561 31.21 -2.43 3.36
N PHE A 562 30.00 -2.18 3.86
CA PHE A 562 29.50 -2.73 5.12
C PHE A 562 29.08 -4.17 4.94
N LEU A 563 29.48 -5.07 5.86
CA LEU A 563 29.01 -6.46 5.94
C LEU A 563 27.47 -6.51 6.05
N ARG A 564 26.89 -7.61 5.60
CA ARG A 564 25.46 -7.86 5.84
C ARG A 564 25.19 -8.32 7.26
N ALA A 565 25.95 -9.33 7.71
CA ALA A 565 25.70 -10.01 8.96
C ALA A 565 26.90 -10.87 9.37
N TYR A 566 26.80 -11.43 10.59
CA TYR A 566 27.51 -12.64 11.01
C TYR A 566 26.51 -13.76 11.20
N ASP A 567 26.79 -14.97 10.72
CA ASP A 567 25.92 -16.12 10.89
C ASP A 567 26.03 -16.76 12.31
N ALA A 568 25.27 -17.83 12.57
CA ALA A 568 25.23 -18.47 13.86
C ALA A 568 26.57 -19.13 14.25
N THR A 569 27.55 -19.24 13.35
CA THR A 569 28.92 -19.73 13.59
C THR A 569 29.95 -18.62 13.56
N SER A 570 29.53 -17.35 13.60
CA SER A 570 30.37 -16.15 13.48
C SER A 570 31.12 -16.00 12.15
N GLN A 571 30.65 -16.65 11.09
CA GLN A 571 31.16 -16.41 9.75
C GLN A 571 30.52 -15.15 9.16
N LYS A 572 31.30 -14.39 8.39
CA LYS A 572 30.84 -13.18 7.71
C LYS A 572 29.83 -13.51 6.60
N VAL A 573 28.79 -12.73 6.51
CA VAL A 573 27.81 -12.70 5.41
C VAL A 573 27.88 -11.34 4.74
N GLY A 574 27.93 -11.31 3.42
CA GLY A 574 28.09 -10.05 2.70
C GLY A 574 29.52 -9.52 2.70
N SER A 575 30.51 -10.41 2.64
CA SER A 575 31.94 -10.12 2.61
C SER A 575 32.57 -10.49 1.26
N HIS A 576 33.64 -9.80 0.88
CA HIS A 576 34.47 -10.21 -0.24
C HIS A 576 35.08 -11.61 -0.07
N GLU A 577 35.12 -12.13 1.16
CA GLU A 577 35.58 -13.50 1.49
C GLU A 577 34.54 -14.57 1.09
N CYS A 578 33.27 -14.20 0.88
CA CYS A 578 32.20 -15.13 0.48
C CYS A 578 32.34 -15.51 -1.00
N GLU A 579 32.00 -16.77 -1.32
CA GLU A 579 31.95 -17.23 -2.72
C GLU A 579 30.81 -16.52 -3.50
N GLU A 580 29.63 -16.43 -2.87
CA GLU A 580 28.42 -15.76 -3.40
C GLU A 580 27.85 -14.82 -2.33
N GLY A 581 26.99 -13.89 -2.68
CA GLY A 581 26.42 -12.93 -1.73
C GLY A 581 27.49 -12.05 -1.06
N GLN A 582 28.40 -11.45 -1.84
CA GLN A 582 29.53 -10.66 -1.33
C GLN A 582 29.15 -9.28 -0.84
N ILE A 583 28.18 -8.63 -1.46
CA ILE A 583 27.69 -7.30 -1.09
C ILE A 583 26.18 -7.26 -1.08
N PHE A 584 25.59 -6.64 -0.04
CA PHE A 584 24.15 -6.45 0.15
C PHE A 584 23.79 -4.99 0.26
N ILE A 585 22.62 -4.61 -0.26
CA ILE A 585 22.13 -3.23 -0.33
C ILE A 585 21.75 -2.67 1.05
N GLU A 586 21.12 -3.47 1.93
CA GLU A 586 20.48 -3.00 3.16
C GLU A 586 21.44 -2.26 4.11
N PRO A 587 22.62 -2.80 4.47
CA PRO A 587 23.53 -2.10 5.36
C PRO A 587 24.18 -0.87 4.71
N GLN A 588 24.40 -0.87 3.38
CA GLN A 588 24.95 0.29 2.70
C GLN A 588 24.00 1.49 2.81
N GLY A 589 22.69 1.27 2.67
CA GLY A 589 21.69 2.31 2.84
C GLY A 589 21.62 2.81 4.29
N PHE A 590 21.26 1.93 5.22
CA PHE A 590 20.94 2.35 6.59
C PHE A 590 22.12 2.81 7.43
N CYS A 591 23.30 2.21 7.30
CA CYS A 591 24.50 2.71 7.99
C CYS A 591 24.81 4.15 7.57
N ILE A 592 24.72 4.46 6.27
CA ILE A 592 25.02 5.80 5.76
C ILE A 592 23.89 6.80 6.13
N ILE A 593 22.62 6.40 6.06
CA ILE A 593 21.49 7.23 6.54
C ILE A 593 21.66 7.57 8.04
N ALA A 594 22.23 6.65 8.83
CA ALA A 594 22.58 6.88 10.23
C ALA A 594 23.83 7.75 10.44
N GLY A 595 24.54 8.11 9.36
CA GLY A 595 25.78 8.88 9.39
C GLY A 595 27.05 8.05 9.61
N ILE A 596 26.94 6.72 9.69
CA ILE A 596 28.08 5.82 9.92
C ILE A 596 29.00 5.83 8.69
N GLY A 597 30.30 6.02 8.92
CA GLY A 597 31.31 6.02 7.88
C GLY A 597 31.37 7.28 7.02
N VAL A 598 30.52 8.28 7.28
CA VAL A 598 30.52 9.55 6.52
C VAL A 598 31.80 10.36 6.83
N LYS A 599 32.10 10.56 8.10
CA LYS A 599 33.30 11.30 8.57
C LYS A 599 34.60 10.60 8.19
N GLU A 600 34.58 9.28 8.20
CA GLU A 600 35.72 8.43 7.87
C GLU A 600 35.95 8.27 6.36
N GLY A 601 35.03 8.77 5.51
CA GLY A 601 35.09 8.61 4.06
C GLY A 601 34.69 7.21 3.57
N LEU A 602 34.18 6.33 4.46
CA LEU A 602 33.77 4.97 4.14
C LEU A 602 32.46 4.93 3.36
N ALA A 603 31.54 5.86 3.66
CA ALA A 603 30.25 5.99 2.97
C ALA A 603 30.43 6.13 1.46
N LYS A 604 31.39 6.95 1.02
CA LYS A 604 31.69 7.10 -0.41
C LYS A 604 32.14 5.79 -1.05
N LYS A 605 33.04 5.05 -0.39
CA LYS A 605 33.52 3.75 -0.88
C LYS A 605 32.40 2.74 -1.00
N ALA A 606 31.54 2.64 0.03
CA ALA A 606 30.41 1.74 0.05
C ALA A 606 29.43 2.03 -1.10
N LEU A 607 29.09 3.30 -1.34
CA LEU A 607 28.18 3.70 -2.42
C LEU A 607 28.81 3.52 -3.81
N ASP A 608 30.12 3.71 -3.94
CA ASP A 608 30.86 3.39 -5.18
C ASP A 608 30.80 1.87 -5.47
N SER A 609 30.97 1.03 -4.44
CA SER A 609 30.83 -0.43 -4.55
C SER A 609 29.40 -0.85 -4.93
N VAL A 610 28.37 -0.21 -4.36
CA VAL A 610 26.96 -0.42 -4.74
C VAL A 610 26.77 -0.09 -6.23
N LYS A 611 27.28 1.06 -6.68
CA LYS A 611 27.18 1.46 -8.09
C LYS A 611 27.87 0.46 -9.02
N GLU A 612 29.05 -0.01 -8.67
CA GLU A 612 29.82 -0.92 -9.50
C GLU A 612 29.19 -2.32 -9.56
N ARG A 613 28.71 -2.84 -8.42
CA ARG A 613 28.35 -4.25 -8.28
C ARG A 613 26.85 -4.53 -8.31
N LEU A 614 26.01 -3.66 -7.75
CA LEU A 614 24.57 -3.89 -7.59
C LEU A 614 23.72 -3.14 -8.60
N ASP A 615 24.25 -2.12 -9.26
CA ASP A 615 23.46 -1.27 -10.15
C ASP A 615 23.09 -1.96 -11.45
N THR A 616 21.85 -1.73 -11.88
CA THR A 616 21.33 -2.22 -13.16
C THR A 616 20.54 -1.12 -13.88
N LYS A 617 20.11 -1.41 -15.09
CA LYS A 617 19.22 -0.52 -15.86
C LYS A 617 17.89 -0.24 -15.13
N TYR A 618 17.38 -1.20 -14.35
CA TYR A 618 16.03 -1.17 -13.76
C TYR A 618 16.01 -0.94 -12.25
N GLY A 619 17.15 -0.72 -11.63
CA GLY A 619 17.31 -0.49 -10.20
C GLY A 619 18.52 -1.20 -9.62
N ILE A 620 18.66 -1.12 -8.30
CA ILE A 620 19.77 -1.70 -7.55
C ILE A 620 19.32 -3.04 -6.98
N MET A 621 20.11 -4.09 -7.23
CA MET A 621 19.85 -5.46 -6.76
C MET A 621 20.11 -5.57 -5.25
N LEU A 622 19.44 -6.54 -4.61
CA LEU A 622 19.62 -6.82 -3.19
C LEU A 622 21.05 -7.21 -2.83
N HIS A 623 21.65 -8.09 -3.62
CA HIS A 623 23.02 -8.56 -3.42
C HIS A 623 23.67 -9.11 -4.70
N GLN A 624 24.96 -9.33 -4.67
CA GLN A 624 25.76 -9.96 -5.73
C GLN A 624 27.00 -10.65 -5.14
N PRO A 625 27.49 -11.77 -5.75
CA PRO A 625 26.78 -12.60 -6.75
C PRO A 625 25.50 -13.24 -6.21
N ALA A 626 24.59 -13.61 -7.11
CA ALA A 626 23.39 -14.36 -6.72
C ALA A 626 23.77 -15.76 -6.21
N TYR A 627 22.97 -16.31 -5.30
CA TYR A 627 23.14 -17.67 -4.83
C TYR A 627 22.72 -18.68 -5.91
N THR A 628 23.60 -19.62 -6.24
CA THR A 628 23.34 -20.66 -7.26
C THR A 628 22.99 -22.00 -6.65
N ARG A 629 23.12 -22.14 -5.32
CA ARG A 629 22.79 -23.32 -4.52
C ARG A 629 22.17 -22.93 -3.19
N TYR A 630 21.51 -23.89 -2.54
CA TYR A 630 21.00 -23.71 -1.19
C TYR A 630 22.13 -23.72 -0.15
N TYR A 631 22.13 -22.72 0.73
CA TYR A 631 23.06 -22.59 1.85
C TYR A 631 22.28 -22.75 3.15
N LEU A 632 22.55 -23.85 3.88
CA LEU A 632 21.85 -24.19 5.11
C LEU A 632 21.95 -23.11 6.19
N ASN A 633 23.06 -22.40 6.26
CA ASN A 633 23.31 -21.32 7.24
C ASN A 633 22.72 -19.95 6.85
N LEU A 634 22.15 -19.81 5.66
CA LEU A 634 21.54 -18.56 5.17
C LEU A 634 20.01 -18.66 5.07
N GLY A 635 19.50 -19.87 4.86
CA GLY A 635 18.06 -20.13 4.81
C GLY A 635 17.43 -19.78 3.47
N GLU A 636 16.20 -19.30 3.52
CA GLU A 636 15.29 -19.14 2.39
C GLU A 636 15.83 -18.25 1.26
N ILE A 637 16.63 -17.24 1.58
CA ILE A 637 17.22 -16.34 0.59
C ILE A 637 17.98 -17.07 -0.53
N SER A 638 18.62 -18.21 -0.19
CA SER A 638 19.39 -19.03 -1.12
C SER A 638 18.56 -20.11 -1.83
N SER A 639 17.25 -20.21 -1.54
CA SER A 639 16.35 -21.19 -2.15
C SER A 639 15.71 -20.71 -3.45
N TYR A 640 15.68 -19.40 -3.70
CA TYR A 640 15.10 -18.83 -4.91
C TYR A 640 16.05 -18.91 -6.10
N PRO A 641 15.54 -18.99 -7.33
CA PRO A 641 16.36 -18.86 -8.53
C PRO A 641 17.12 -17.53 -8.57
N PRO A 642 18.35 -17.49 -9.15
CA PRO A 642 19.12 -16.26 -9.29
C PRO A 642 18.36 -15.13 -9.97
N GLY A 643 18.40 -13.94 -9.38
CA GLY A 643 17.75 -12.74 -9.89
C GLY A 643 16.25 -12.61 -9.53
N TYR A 644 15.67 -13.57 -8.78
CA TYR A 644 14.28 -13.50 -8.37
C TYR A 644 14.14 -13.33 -6.86
N LYS A 645 13.12 -12.56 -6.46
CA LYS A 645 12.78 -12.29 -5.06
C LYS A 645 14.03 -11.83 -4.29
N GLU A 646 14.24 -12.38 -3.10
CA GLU A 646 15.36 -12.00 -2.22
C GLU A 646 16.72 -12.48 -2.73
N ASN A 647 16.78 -13.43 -3.69
CA ASN A 647 18.05 -13.88 -4.27
C ASN A 647 18.48 -12.99 -5.44
N ALA A 648 19.12 -11.87 -5.14
CA ALA A 648 19.63 -10.89 -6.11
C ALA A 648 18.56 -10.26 -7.03
N GLY A 649 17.28 -10.25 -6.61
CA GLY A 649 16.25 -9.43 -7.22
C GLY A 649 16.45 -7.94 -6.89
N ILE A 650 15.71 -7.07 -7.56
CA ILE A 650 15.65 -5.64 -7.27
C ILE A 650 14.42 -5.40 -6.40
N PHE A 651 14.62 -5.10 -5.11
CA PHE A 651 13.55 -4.66 -4.26
C PHE A 651 13.44 -3.14 -4.34
N CYS A 652 12.28 -2.66 -4.82
CA CYS A 652 12.05 -1.23 -4.98
C CYS A 652 11.97 -0.50 -3.64
N HIS A 653 11.70 -1.22 -2.55
CA HIS A 653 11.59 -0.72 -1.18
C HIS A 653 12.91 -0.14 -0.64
N ASN A 654 14.04 -0.78 -0.88
CA ASN A 654 15.34 -0.34 -0.37
C ASN A 654 16.19 0.43 -1.39
N ASN A 655 15.75 0.57 -2.62
CA ASN A 655 16.39 1.47 -3.58
C ASN A 655 16.37 2.94 -3.12
N PRO A 656 15.25 3.47 -2.55
CA PRO A 656 15.24 4.79 -1.92
C PRO A 656 16.27 4.96 -0.80
N TRP A 657 16.59 3.91 -0.03
CA TRP A 657 17.61 4.03 1.02
C TRP A 657 18.98 4.36 0.45
N ILE A 658 19.34 3.80 -0.69
CA ILE A 658 20.61 4.17 -1.37
C ILE A 658 20.53 5.58 -1.94
N SER A 659 19.40 5.97 -2.53
CA SER A 659 19.20 7.34 -3.02
C SER A 659 19.33 8.37 -1.87
N ILE A 660 18.71 8.12 -0.71
CA ILE A 660 18.87 8.95 0.49
C ILE A 660 20.32 8.97 0.95
N ALA A 661 21.00 7.81 0.98
CA ALA A 661 22.41 7.74 1.35
C ALA A 661 23.32 8.57 0.41
N GLU A 662 23.03 8.59 -0.89
CA GLU A 662 23.74 9.45 -1.85
C GLU A 662 23.52 10.94 -1.55
N THR A 663 22.31 11.35 -1.12
CA THR A 663 22.05 12.74 -0.71
C THR A 663 22.79 13.11 0.57
N VAL A 664 23.01 12.16 1.49
CA VAL A 664 23.81 12.41 2.72
C VAL A 664 25.23 12.83 2.38
N ILE A 665 25.82 12.28 1.33
CA ILE A 665 27.17 12.65 0.87
C ILE A 665 27.19 13.68 -0.27
N GLY A 666 26.02 14.28 -0.61
CA GLY A 666 25.92 15.39 -1.54
C GLY A 666 25.91 15.02 -3.03
N ARG A 667 25.56 13.78 -3.39
CA ARG A 667 25.52 13.31 -4.78
C ARG A 667 24.10 13.35 -5.37
N GLY A 668 23.61 14.53 -5.69
CA GLY A 668 22.26 14.77 -6.23
C GLY A 668 22.00 14.10 -7.58
N ASN A 669 22.96 14.14 -8.49
CA ASN A 669 22.88 13.47 -9.79
C ASN A 669 22.63 11.96 -9.63
N ARG A 670 23.39 11.32 -8.73
CA ARG A 670 23.26 9.88 -8.50
C ARG A 670 21.96 9.51 -7.76
N ALA A 671 21.60 10.27 -6.74
CA ALA A 671 20.35 10.07 -6.00
C ALA A 671 19.13 10.11 -6.95
N PHE A 672 19.10 11.11 -7.83
CA PHE A 672 18.01 11.26 -8.79
C PHE A 672 18.03 10.19 -9.90
N GLU A 673 19.20 9.75 -10.34
CA GLU A 673 19.35 8.61 -11.27
C GLU A 673 18.70 7.34 -10.68
N ILE A 674 18.97 7.03 -9.41
CA ILE A 674 18.38 5.88 -8.71
C ILE A 674 16.86 6.03 -8.60
N TYR A 675 16.38 7.21 -8.20
CA TYR A 675 14.96 7.51 -8.14
C TYR A 675 14.22 7.20 -9.44
N LYS A 676 14.78 7.63 -10.59
CA LYS A 676 14.16 7.42 -11.91
C LYS A 676 14.03 5.96 -12.31
N LYS A 677 14.94 5.08 -11.88
CA LYS A 677 15.00 3.68 -12.33
C LYS A 677 13.78 2.85 -11.90
N THR A 678 13.19 3.16 -10.76
CA THR A 678 12.03 2.45 -10.20
C THR A 678 10.75 3.27 -10.21
N CYS A 679 10.82 4.55 -10.62
CA CYS A 679 9.69 5.45 -10.61
C CYS A 679 8.75 5.19 -11.80
N PRO A 680 7.48 4.85 -11.57
CA PRO A 680 6.52 4.45 -12.61
C PRO A 680 6.45 5.43 -13.79
N SER A 681 6.36 6.72 -13.50
CA SER A 681 6.21 7.76 -14.52
C SER A 681 7.38 7.83 -15.52
N TYR A 682 8.59 7.40 -15.13
CA TYR A 682 9.75 7.35 -16.04
C TYR A 682 9.89 6.03 -16.79
N ILE A 683 9.15 4.99 -16.39
CA ILE A 683 9.25 3.65 -16.98
C ILE A 683 7.97 3.20 -17.71
N GLU A 684 7.02 4.12 -17.92
CA GLU A 684 5.79 3.85 -18.66
C GLU A 684 6.05 3.27 -20.06
N ASN A 685 7.08 3.76 -20.75
CA ASN A 685 7.45 3.33 -22.09
C ASN A 685 7.97 1.89 -22.18
N ILE A 686 8.26 1.24 -21.04
CA ILE A 686 8.68 -0.17 -20.97
C ILE A 686 7.62 -1.07 -20.29
N SER A 687 6.36 -0.69 -20.31
CA SER A 687 5.26 -1.45 -19.68
C SER A 687 5.16 -2.91 -20.14
N GLU A 688 5.60 -3.24 -21.36
CA GLU A 688 5.68 -4.65 -21.82
C GLU A 688 6.70 -5.47 -21.03
N ILE A 689 7.79 -4.85 -20.57
CA ILE A 689 8.84 -5.48 -19.78
C ILE A 689 8.46 -5.44 -18.31
N HIS A 690 8.10 -4.24 -17.79
CA HIS A 690 7.76 -3.99 -16.40
C HIS A 690 6.47 -4.70 -15.96
N ARG A 691 5.43 -4.72 -16.80
CA ARG A 691 4.17 -5.45 -16.72
C ARG A 691 3.17 -5.00 -15.67
N THR A 692 3.62 -4.52 -14.51
CA THR A 692 2.72 -3.94 -13.48
C THR A 692 2.26 -2.55 -13.89
N GLU A 693 1.32 -2.00 -13.13
CA GLU A 693 0.70 -0.70 -13.40
C GLU A 693 1.75 0.42 -13.53
N PRO A 694 1.69 1.25 -14.58
CA PRO A 694 2.68 2.31 -14.81
C PRO A 694 2.42 3.58 -13.98
N TYR A 695 1.44 3.58 -13.10
CA TYR A 695 1.06 4.73 -12.25
C TYR A 695 1.36 4.52 -10.75
N VAL A 696 1.78 3.31 -10.34
CA VAL A 696 2.14 3.01 -8.95
C VAL A 696 3.43 2.19 -8.85
N TYR A 697 4.10 2.29 -7.72
CA TYR A 697 5.32 1.54 -7.45
C TYR A 697 5.02 0.06 -7.23
N SER A 698 5.96 -0.78 -7.69
CA SER A 698 5.99 -2.22 -7.42
C SER A 698 6.90 -2.54 -6.23
N GLN A 699 6.72 -3.71 -5.65
CA GLN A 699 7.57 -4.20 -4.57
C GLN A 699 8.94 -4.62 -5.11
N MET A 700 8.96 -5.41 -6.19
CA MET A 700 10.18 -6.01 -6.71
C MET A 700 10.21 -6.05 -8.24
N ILE A 701 11.41 -6.10 -8.77
CA ILE A 701 11.73 -6.25 -10.19
C ILE A 701 12.75 -7.39 -10.32
N ALA A 702 12.61 -8.23 -11.34
CA ALA A 702 13.56 -9.30 -11.64
C ALA A 702 14.96 -8.72 -11.93
N GLY A 703 15.97 -9.22 -11.20
CA GLY A 703 17.35 -8.78 -11.26
C GLY A 703 18.10 -9.23 -12.51
N ARG A 704 19.37 -8.84 -12.60
CA ARG A 704 20.22 -9.07 -13.78
C ARG A 704 20.38 -10.55 -14.14
N ASP A 705 20.40 -11.44 -13.15
CA ASP A 705 20.60 -12.87 -13.34
C ASP A 705 19.31 -13.62 -13.70
N ALA A 706 18.17 -12.94 -13.67
CA ALA A 706 16.87 -13.50 -14.05
C ALA A 706 16.68 -13.51 -15.57
N ALA A 707 16.04 -14.56 -16.08
CA ALA A 707 15.70 -14.67 -17.51
C ALA A 707 14.78 -13.53 -18.00
N ARG A 708 13.97 -12.96 -17.09
CA ARG A 708 13.06 -11.83 -17.39
C ARG A 708 13.50 -10.57 -16.64
N HIS A 709 14.77 -10.22 -16.75
CA HIS A 709 15.29 -8.99 -16.15
C HIS A 709 14.42 -7.77 -16.49
N GLY A 710 13.98 -7.05 -15.47
CA GLY A 710 13.09 -5.88 -15.59
C GLY A 710 11.60 -6.17 -15.38
N GLU A 711 11.16 -7.44 -15.31
CA GLU A 711 9.77 -7.79 -15.00
C GLU A 711 9.47 -7.51 -13.53
N ALA A 712 8.48 -6.64 -13.26
CA ALA A 712 8.03 -6.29 -11.92
C ALA A 712 6.90 -7.19 -11.42
N LYS A 713 6.76 -7.25 -10.09
CA LYS A 713 5.69 -7.96 -9.37
C LYS A 713 5.22 -7.17 -8.14
N ASN A 714 4.01 -7.49 -7.70
CA ASN A 714 3.42 -7.01 -6.45
C ASN A 714 3.38 -5.48 -6.37
N SER A 715 2.56 -4.88 -7.24
CA SER A 715 2.27 -3.45 -7.22
C SER A 715 1.38 -3.05 -6.03
N TRP A 716 1.28 -1.77 -5.75
CA TRP A 716 0.46 -1.10 -4.76
C TRP A 716 0.93 -1.27 -3.31
N LEU A 717 0.70 -2.42 -2.69
CA LEU A 717 0.93 -2.61 -1.26
C LEU A 717 2.40 -2.93 -0.97
N THR A 718 3.20 -1.91 -0.90
CA THR A 718 4.65 -1.99 -0.68
C THR A 718 5.17 -0.75 0.05
N GLY A 719 6.11 -0.93 0.95
CA GLY A 719 6.83 0.16 1.60
C GLY A 719 7.62 1.06 0.62
N THR A 720 7.74 0.64 -0.65
CA THR A 720 8.31 1.46 -1.71
C THR A 720 7.60 2.81 -1.83
N ALA A 721 6.27 2.83 -1.71
CA ALA A 721 5.49 4.06 -1.82
C ALA A 721 5.92 5.10 -0.77
N ALA A 722 5.97 4.70 0.50
CA ALA A 722 6.37 5.57 1.60
C ALA A 722 7.82 6.02 1.50
N TRP A 723 8.75 5.07 1.28
CA TRP A 723 10.17 5.39 1.21
C TRP A 723 10.54 6.23 -0.02
N THR A 724 9.86 6.04 -1.15
CA THR A 724 10.09 6.87 -2.34
C THR A 724 9.54 8.28 -2.13
N PHE A 725 8.39 8.42 -1.44
CA PHE A 725 7.88 9.74 -1.07
C PHE A 725 8.84 10.47 -0.12
N VAL A 726 9.34 9.80 0.92
CA VAL A 726 10.36 10.34 1.83
C VAL A 726 11.62 10.73 1.06
N ASN A 727 12.11 9.85 0.19
CA ASN A 727 13.28 10.13 -0.63
C ASN A 727 13.12 11.39 -1.49
N LEU A 728 12.02 11.46 -2.26
CA LEU A 728 11.80 12.60 -3.15
C LEU A 728 11.55 13.90 -2.36
N SER A 729 10.62 13.89 -1.39
CA SER A 729 10.18 15.09 -0.69
C SER A 729 11.19 15.61 0.33
N GLN A 730 11.83 14.70 1.08
CA GLN A 730 12.66 15.04 2.22
C GLN A 730 14.16 14.99 1.91
N ALA A 731 14.62 14.09 1.03
CA ALA A 731 16.04 13.95 0.73
C ALA A 731 16.44 14.65 -0.57
N ILE A 732 15.70 14.47 -1.67
CA ILE A 732 16.04 15.10 -2.97
C ILE A 732 15.58 16.57 -2.97
N LEU A 733 14.26 16.83 -2.79
CA LEU A 733 13.72 18.20 -2.73
C LEU A 733 14.02 18.89 -1.39
N GLY A 734 14.42 18.13 -0.38
CA GLY A 734 15.05 18.60 0.83
C GLY A 734 14.15 19.29 1.85
N VAL A 735 12.81 19.19 1.73
CA VAL A 735 11.89 19.82 2.70
C VAL A 735 11.45 18.77 3.72
N GLN A 736 12.05 18.82 4.91
CA GLN A 736 11.97 17.76 5.91
C GLN A 736 11.37 18.27 7.24
N PRO A 737 10.34 17.62 7.79
CA PRO A 737 9.89 17.86 9.16
C PRO A 737 11.00 17.61 10.17
N SER A 738 11.17 18.54 11.10
CA SER A 738 12.07 18.42 12.25
C SER A 738 11.32 18.71 13.55
N TYR A 739 11.97 18.49 14.69
CA TYR A 739 11.36 18.80 15.98
C TYR A 739 11.11 20.30 16.17
N ASP A 740 11.91 21.15 15.51
CA ASP A 740 11.88 22.60 15.66
C ASP A 740 11.14 23.34 14.54
N GLY A 741 10.81 22.64 13.44
CA GLY A 741 10.15 23.25 12.28
C GLY A 741 10.40 22.46 11.00
N LEU A 742 10.38 23.13 9.85
CA LEU A 742 10.76 22.54 8.57
C LEU A 742 12.25 22.81 8.27
N SER A 743 13.02 21.76 8.14
CA SER A 743 14.42 21.81 7.68
C SER A 743 14.47 21.75 6.16
N ILE A 744 15.40 22.49 5.55
CA ILE A 744 15.51 22.61 4.10
C ILE A 744 16.95 22.37 3.67
N ASP A 745 17.17 21.30 2.91
CA ASP A 745 18.50 20.91 2.42
C ASP A 745 18.38 20.13 1.10
N PRO A 746 18.02 20.81 -0.01
CA PRO A 746 17.87 20.15 -1.30
C PRO A 746 19.16 19.48 -1.76
N CYS A 747 19.03 18.27 -2.34
CA CYS A 747 20.11 17.58 -3.01
C CYS A 747 19.58 17.10 -4.38
N ILE A 748 19.64 17.99 -5.36
CA ILE A 748 19.02 17.87 -6.68
C ILE A 748 20.07 17.65 -7.77
N PRO A 749 19.70 17.06 -8.92
CA PRO A 749 20.66 16.88 -10.00
C PRO A 749 21.00 18.19 -10.69
N GLU A 750 22.19 18.26 -11.28
CA GLU A 750 22.55 19.34 -12.19
C GLU A 750 21.50 19.53 -13.28
N GLY A 751 21.12 20.78 -13.55
CA GLY A 751 20.11 21.13 -14.55
C GLY A 751 18.65 20.97 -14.09
N PHE A 752 18.39 20.53 -12.84
CA PHE A 752 17.05 20.51 -12.28
C PHE A 752 16.43 21.92 -12.25
N GLY A 753 17.26 22.91 -11.87
CA GLY A 753 16.90 24.33 -11.85
C GLY A 753 16.09 24.72 -10.63
N ASP A 754 15.47 25.91 -10.73
CA ASP A 754 14.56 26.43 -9.70
C ASP A 754 13.28 25.62 -9.65
N PHE A 755 12.69 25.51 -8.45
CA PHE A 755 11.38 24.89 -8.24
C PHE A 755 10.64 25.58 -7.09
N THR A 756 9.32 25.42 -7.05
CA THR A 756 8.48 25.85 -5.93
C THR A 756 7.85 24.67 -5.24
N LEU A 757 7.55 24.82 -3.94
CA LEU A 757 6.92 23.78 -3.15
C LEU A 757 5.98 24.40 -2.13
N THR A 758 4.76 23.88 -2.06
CA THR A 758 3.79 24.23 -1.02
C THR A 758 3.65 23.09 -0.03
N ARG A 759 3.70 23.39 1.27
CA ARG A 759 3.61 22.42 2.35
C ARG A 759 2.72 22.94 3.48
N ARG A 760 1.66 22.17 3.81
CA ARG A 760 0.91 22.43 5.05
C ARG A 760 1.61 21.70 6.20
N PHE A 761 1.93 22.42 7.26
CA PHE A 761 2.68 21.88 8.39
C PHE A 761 2.32 22.61 9.68
N ARG A 762 1.92 21.86 10.73
CA ARG A 762 1.57 22.38 12.07
C ARG A 762 0.64 23.59 12.04
N GLY A 763 -0.43 23.49 11.23
CA GLY A 763 -1.47 24.53 11.16
C GLY A 763 -1.15 25.72 10.26
N ALA A 764 0.01 25.75 9.61
CA ALA A 764 0.41 26.81 8.68
C ALA A 764 0.68 26.27 7.27
N THR A 765 0.64 27.16 6.28
CA THR A 765 1.06 26.88 4.89
C THR A 765 2.39 27.55 4.62
N TYR A 766 3.34 26.77 4.12
CA TYR A 766 4.67 27.21 3.75
C TYR A 766 4.78 27.21 2.23
N TYR A 767 5.19 28.34 1.66
CA TYR A 767 5.46 28.53 0.23
C TYR A 767 6.97 28.68 0.05
N PHE A 768 7.59 27.64 -0.50
CA PHE A 768 9.03 27.62 -0.78
C PHE A 768 9.28 28.02 -2.23
N ASP A 769 10.26 28.92 -2.43
CA ASP A 769 10.82 29.27 -3.71
C ASP A 769 12.33 28.96 -3.68
N VAL A 770 12.72 27.84 -4.29
CA VAL A 770 14.11 27.36 -4.27
C VAL A 770 14.83 27.89 -5.49
N LYS A 771 15.90 28.67 -5.26
CA LYS A 771 16.76 29.29 -6.27
C LYS A 771 18.09 28.56 -6.35
N ASN A 772 18.41 28.04 -7.53
CA ASN A 772 19.69 27.36 -7.81
C ASN A 772 20.35 27.94 -9.07
N PRO A 773 20.81 29.20 -9.03
CA PRO A 773 21.36 29.87 -10.20
C PRO A 773 22.69 29.25 -10.67
N ASN A 774 23.41 28.59 -9.77
CA ASN A 774 24.74 28.00 -10.04
C ASN A 774 24.68 26.51 -10.40
N ASN A 775 23.46 25.92 -10.45
CA ASN A 775 23.24 24.49 -10.71
C ASN A 775 24.05 23.55 -9.80
N VAL A 776 24.17 23.90 -8.51
CA VAL A 776 24.83 23.03 -7.53
C VAL A 776 23.92 21.85 -7.19
N GLU A 777 24.53 20.70 -6.87
CA GLU A 777 23.78 19.53 -6.44
C GLU A 777 23.24 19.69 -4.99
N LYS A 778 24.02 20.33 -4.11
CA LYS A 778 23.69 20.50 -2.69
C LYS A 778 24.36 21.75 -2.14
N GLY A 779 23.75 22.31 -1.10
CA GLY A 779 24.23 23.47 -0.36
C GLY A 779 23.16 24.56 -0.29
N VAL A 780 22.77 24.91 0.94
CA VAL A 780 21.90 26.07 1.22
C VAL A 780 22.79 27.16 1.79
N ALA A 781 22.94 28.26 1.06
CA ALA A 781 23.75 29.39 1.50
C ALA A 781 23.03 30.16 2.62
N TYR A 782 21.74 30.44 2.42
CA TYR A 782 20.90 31.10 3.41
C TYR A 782 19.40 30.96 3.04
N LEU A 783 18.55 31.27 4.01
CA LEU A 783 17.10 31.37 3.83
C LEU A 783 16.64 32.81 4.01
N GLU A 784 15.57 33.20 3.29
CA GLU A 784 14.77 34.35 3.59
C GLU A 784 13.37 33.94 3.97
N VAL A 785 12.88 34.26 5.15
CA VAL A 785 11.52 34.00 5.62
C VAL A 785 10.78 35.33 5.70
N ASP A 786 9.75 35.49 4.89
CA ASP A 786 8.99 36.74 4.73
C ASP A 786 9.89 37.97 4.47
N GLY A 787 10.92 37.77 3.65
CA GLY A 787 11.89 38.80 3.28
C GLY A 787 12.94 39.11 4.34
N LYS A 788 13.03 38.29 5.40
CA LYS A 788 14.05 38.41 6.45
C LYS A 788 15.05 37.28 6.35
N HIS A 789 16.34 37.62 6.44
CA HIS A 789 17.40 36.64 6.50
C HIS A 789 17.28 35.77 7.75
N VAL A 790 17.43 34.44 7.58
CA VAL A 790 17.43 33.44 8.65
C VAL A 790 18.73 32.65 8.59
N ASP A 791 19.44 32.61 9.71
CA ASP A 791 20.64 31.80 9.83
C ASP A 791 20.30 30.30 9.90
N GLY A 792 21.07 29.48 9.20
CA GLY A 792 20.84 28.03 9.12
C GLY A 792 19.80 27.64 8.06
N ASN A 793 19.26 26.45 8.22
CA ASN A 793 18.36 25.82 7.23
C ASN A 793 17.01 25.33 7.84
N VAL A 794 16.62 25.83 8.99
CA VAL A 794 15.34 25.48 9.64
C VAL A 794 14.45 26.71 9.71
N VAL A 795 13.23 26.58 9.21
CA VAL A 795 12.16 27.56 9.41
C VAL A 795 11.41 27.20 10.71
N PRO A 796 11.57 28.00 11.78
CA PRO A 796 10.91 27.70 13.06
C PRO A 796 9.41 27.93 12.98
N VAL A 797 8.65 27.21 13.80
CA VAL A 797 7.22 27.42 13.98
C VAL A 797 6.99 28.60 14.93
N GLU A 798 6.21 29.59 14.49
CA GLU A 798 5.81 30.75 15.28
C GLU A 798 4.34 30.65 15.69
N ASP A 799 4.01 30.88 16.97
CA ASP A 799 2.64 30.81 17.46
C ASP A 799 1.70 31.79 16.74
N GLY A 800 0.58 31.26 16.26
CA GLY A 800 -0.47 32.03 15.59
C GLY A 800 -0.17 32.44 14.15
N LYS A 801 0.98 32.07 13.61
CA LYS A 801 1.32 32.33 12.22
C LYS A 801 0.76 31.21 11.31
N THR A 802 0.04 31.62 10.25
CA THR A 802 -0.67 30.69 9.36
C THR A 802 -0.04 30.57 7.96
N GLU A 803 0.87 31.49 7.61
CA GLU A 803 1.54 31.51 6.30
C GLU A 803 3.02 31.87 6.44
N TYR A 804 3.88 31.23 5.64
CA TYR A 804 5.30 31.50 5.52
C TYR A 804 5.70 31.54 4.05
N HIS A 805 6.41 32.59 3.64
CA HIS A 805 7.06 32.67 2.34
C HIS A 805 8.56 32.50 2.53
N VAL A 806 9.11 31.43 1.98
CA VAL A 806 10.50 31.03 2.20
C VAL A 806 11.24 31.00 0.88
N THR A 807 12.23 31.86 0.72
CA THR A 807 13.17 31.79 -0.40
C THR A 807 14.42 31.03 0.06
N VAL A 808 14.79 30.01 -0.68
CA VAL A 808 15.96 29.17 -0.42
C VAL A 808 17.02 29.47 -1.46
N HIS A 809 18.19 29.92 -1.03
CA HIS A 809 19.32 30.21 -1.92
C HIS A 809 20.35 29.10 -1.84
N MET A 810 20.53 28.38 -2.97
CA MET A 810 21.54 27.32 -3.12
C MET A 810 22.81 27.87 -3.75
N GLU A 811 23.98 27.56 -3.13
CA GLU A 811 25.33 27.89 -3.61
C GLU A 811 26.31 26.73 -3.41
#